data_a143c9130d5debafa0e68fc3b928d678
#
_entry.id   a143c9130d5debafa0e68fc3b928d678
#
_cell.length_a   1.000
_cell.length_b   1.000
_cell.length_c   1.000
_cell.angle_alpha   90.00
_cell.angle_beta   90.00
_cell.angle_gamma   90.00
#
_symmetry.space_group_name_H-M   'P 1'
#
loop_
_entity.id
_entity.type
_entity.pdbx_description
1 polymer ?
#
loop_
_entity_poly.entity_id
_entity_poly.type
_entity_poly.pdbx_seq_one_letter_code
_entity_poly.pdbx_strand_id
1 'polypeptide(L)'
;MTGRWHSGDENGYTQYEYATIKVVNETGSSVGATIEVADIQWSEYITETSKNGFQAPSNRVIVGRQHIGDENGKTRYATAEIRVNGITAQTFDTIQSQAIKESAGIWYITGTDYFLTGRLHMGDENGNTYYYSSRLQILEGHFDEAPKGTIIVPYIRNTSESMKESSSSFLCPRNTVMTGRFHVGDENGTTQYQYATLRAIDTNGKEITGIITVEDILWEDEKVKAKESVAFQATENRVIVGRRHFGDENAVSSYATAVIKFNGYPTYVANYSVSEIHKETGGWITSPSNAIITGRQHYDDENGYSFLEFGQIYCQKQNTINLPFDLIVSLHENEDYFPMNAVDFIKLSRFRQHVNNGTDLGYNKVLGQFISGNSQSYEYYNIPVAIINSYYCKEQHKRLYNLRPYGGDMEYKGNARNSNYFLQPFAHLKGDYRPNGRTCTYVNILTYEQLTNPESIIYFDFWIFFGYDYAKWNYIQISFSHEGDWEHVMVKVIGNRIIGAWLSQHTDAPYYDASQLELVTINGRQTLKVYCAAGSHALYNKPGTFPIAGGDYDYTSPHGVPWKITSTTKHLLSEPWALFAGAWGEVGGEGIISPLGSQNTGPLGPWFKRFDYWDNTALFNISSFFEYNKKMIIPNEIYISDPQIESNSEFVGADNMVMIGRKHTGDENGETVCLFATLQAIVSSGLGIFGSISIVNTKWDNPIKESDSSYYAPDGYVILGRRHTGDENGYTQYKIGKILFNNVPTEVIPIQNQLPYQEYAENAGVFFRTTPYSLFTGRIHKGDEKGVTYNLQAVVRTTI
;
A
#
# COMPACT_ATOMS: atom_id res chain seq x y z
N MET A 1 -33.60 22.70 -9.93
CA MET A 1 -34.62 22.40 -8.88
C MET A 1 -34.04 22.81 -7.53
N THR A 2 -34.81 23.52 -6.72
CA THR A 2 -34.40 24.05 -5.40
C THR A 2 -35.27 23.54 -4.26
N GLY A 3 -36.41 22.93 -4.56
CA GLY A 3 -37.27 22.41 -3.49
C GLY A 3 -38.32 21.40 -3.96
N ARG A 4 -38.88 20.74 -2.98
CA ARG A 4 -40.01 19.79 -3.15
C ARG A 4 -40.97 19.88 -1.97
N TRP A 5 -42.26 19.77 -2.27
CA TRP A 5 -43.34 19.61 -1.32
C TRP A 5 -44.15 18.38 -1.69
N HIS A 6 -44.53 17.61 -0.70
CA HIS A 6 -45.47 16.50 -0.90
C HIS A 6 -46.38 16.40 0.30
N SER A 7 -47.64 16.00 0.02
CA SER A 7 -48.63 15.82 1.05
C SER A 7 -49.56 14.66 0.71
N GLY A 8 -49.78 13.82 1.65
CA GLY A 8 -50.64 12.63 1.49
C GLY A 8 -49.85 11.36 1.23
N ASP A 9 -50.54 10.34 0.76
CA ASP A 9 -49.97 9.07 0.35
C ASP A 9 -49.41 9.15 -1.11
N GLU A 10 -49.18 8.01 -1.74
CA GLU A 10 -48.70 7.90 -3.12
C GLU A 10 -49.62 8.59 -4.13
N ASN A 11 -50.88 8.77 -3.80
CA ASN A 11 -51.87 9.51 -4.62
C ASN A 11 -51.89 11.01 -4.28
N GLY A 12 -51.10 11.44 -3.31
CA GLY A 12 -51.02 12.83 -2.88
C GLY A 12 -50.36 13.76 -3.90
N TYR A 13 -50.48 15.05 -3.63
CA TYR A 13 -49.94 16.06 -4.51
C TYR A 13 -48.46 16.32 -4.26
N THR A 14 -47.67 16.41 -5.33
CA THR A 14 -46.26 16.82 -5.30
C THR A 14 -46.06 18.12 -6.06
N GLN A 15 -45.31 19.04 -5.47
CA GLN A 15 -44.89 20.29 -6.10
C GLN A 15 -43.35 20.43 -6.04
N TYR A 16 -42.82 21.11 -7.01
CA TYR A 16 -41.38 21.38 -7.10
C TYR A 16 -41.13 22.88 -7.22
N GLU A 17 -40.08 23.33 -6.55
CA GLU A 17 -39.55 24.68 -6.67
C GLU A 17 -38.36 24.72 -7.64
N TYR A 18 -38.32 25.74 -8.45
CA TYR A 18 -37.25 26.04 -9.37
C TYR A 18 -36.80 27.48 -9.21
N ALA A 19 -35.51 27.72 -9.36
CA ALA A 19 -34.94 29.07 -9.30
C ALA A 19 -34.16 29.40 -10.58
N THR A 20 -34.12 30.67 -10.91
CA THR A 20 -33.15 31.18 -11.89
C THR A 20 -31.80 31.28 -11.25
N ILE A 21 -30.75 31.02 -12.02
CA ILE A 21 -29.36 31.02 -11.58
C ILE A 21 -28.72 32.40 -11.87
N LYS A 22 -27.96 32.90 -10.93
CA LYS A 22 -27.08 34.06 -11.11
C LYS A 22 -25.69 33.75 -10.61
N VAL A 23 -24.68 34.35 -11.22
CA VAL A 23 -23.30 34.29 -10.74
C VAL A 23 -23.08 35.46 -9.80
N VAL A 24 -22.46 35.18 -8.65
CA VAL A 24 -22.05 36.21 -7.69
C VAL A 24 -20.58 36.05 -7.37
N ASN A 25 -19.88 37.15 -7.10
CA ASN A 25 -18.52 37.11 -6.58
C ASN A 25 -18.50 36.78 -5.06
N GLU A 26 -17.32 36.74 -4.48
CA GLU A 26 -17.13 36.46 -3.05
C GLU A 26 -17.84 37.45 -2.12
N THR A 27 -18.09 38.66 -2.56
CA THR A 27 -18.85 39.67 -1.80
C THR A 27 -20.36 39.56 -1.97
N GLY A 28 -20.85 38.61 -2.75
CA GLY A 28 -22.27 38.40 -3.04
C GLY A 28 -22.83 39.32 -4.16
N SER A 29 -21.98 40.13 -4.80
CA SER A 29 -22.39 41.01 -5.89
C SER A 29 -22.58 40.23 -7.18
N SER A 30 -23.66 40.51 -7.93
CA SER A 30 -23.94 39.83 -9.20
C SER A 30 -22.87 40.12 -10.25
N VAL A 31 -22.40 39.07 -10.92
CA VAL A 31 -21.45 39.14 -12.02
C VAL A 31 -22.18 38.79 -13.32
N GLY A 32 -22.01 39.61 -14.35
CA GLY A 32 -22.56 39.31 -15.66
C GLY A 32 -21.85 38.10 -16.29
N ALA A 33 -22.59 37.07 -16.58
CA ALA A 33 -22.06 35.86 -17.20
C ALA A 33 -23.17 35.13 -17.99
N THR A 34 -22.77 34.42 -19.03
CA THR A 34 -23.67 33.50 -19.75
C THR A 34 -23.78 32.20 -18.96
N ILE A 35 -25.00 31.84 -18.56
CA ILE A 35 -25.28 30.64 -17.81
C ILE A 35 -26.05 29.64 -18.67
N GLU A 36 -25.61 28.43 -18.75
CA GLU A 36 -26.20 27.35 -19.51
C GLU A 36 -26.48 26.13 -18.57
N VAL A 37 -27.69 25.56 -18.71
CA VAL A 37 -28.00 24.23 -18.13
C VAL A 37 -27.75 23.21 -19.22
N ALA A 38 -26.64 22.51 -19.13
CA ALA A 38 -26.12 21.64 -20.19
C ALA A 38 -26.18 20.18 -19.83
N ASP A 39 -26.06 19.32 -20.82
CA ASP A 39 -25.88 17.86 -20.68
C ASP A 39 -26.93 17.22 -19.74
N ILE A 40 -28.23 17.44 -20.00
CA ILE A 40 -29.30 16.84 -19.18
C ILE A 40 -29.35 15.32 -19.39
N GLN A 41 -29.17 14.57 -18.31
CA GLN A 41 -29.15 13.11 -18.31
C GLN A 41 -30.09 12.55 -17.25
N TRP A 42 -30.82 11.47 -17.60
CA TRP A 42 -31.63 10.73 -16.65
C TRP A 42 -30.82 9.58 -16.04
N SER A 43 -30.94 9.42 -14.72
CA SER A 43 -30.40 8.25 -14.04
C SER A 43 -31.14 6.97 -14.43
N GLU A 44 -30.55 5.82 -14.09
CA GLU A 44 -31.32 4.58 -14.03
C GLU A 44 -32.42 4.68 -12.97
N TYR A 45 -33.44 3.82 -13.10
CA TYR A 45 -34.49 3.73 -12.11
C TYR A 45 -33.99 3.07 -10.83
N ILE A 46 -34.23 3.70 -9.70
CA ILE A 46 -34.05 3.14 -8.38
C ILE A 46 -35.38 2.90 -7.70
N THR A 47 -35.46 1.97 -6.75
CA THR A 47 -36.62 1.83 -5.89
C THR A 47 -36.70 3.05 -4.96
N GLU A 48 -37.89 3.64 -4.81
CA GLU A 48 -38.07 4.88 -4.03
C GLU A 48 -37.53 4.75 -2.60
N THR A 49 -37.87 3.63 -1.95
CA THR A 49 -37.48 3.31 -0.57
C THR A 49 -36.06 2.69 -0.47
N SER A 50 -35.25 2.80 -1.52
CA SER A 50 -33.91 2.23 -1.47
C SER A 50 -33.07 2.93 -0.39
N LYS A 51 -32.46 2.15 0.50
CA LYS A 51 -31.62 2.66 1.59
C LYS A 51 -30.45 3.55 1.13
N ASN A 52 -30.05 3.44 -0.14
CA ASN A 52 -28.96 4.22 -0.72
C ASN A 52 -29.41 5.58 -1.27
N GLY A 53 -30.70 5.75 -1.53
CA GLY A 53 -31.22 6.97 -2.12
C GLY A 53 -30.60 7.27 -3.49
N PHE A 54 -30.70 8.53 -3.90
CA PHE A 54 -30.08 9.04 -5.12
C PHE A 54 -29.14 10.21 -4.80
N GLN A 55 -27.97 10.22 -5.42
CA GLN A 55 -27.05 11.35 -5.43
C GLN A 55 -26.63 11.65 -6.87
N ALA A 56 -26.68 12.90 -7.26
CA ALA A 56 -26.23 13.34 -8.57
C ALA A 56 -24.72 13.08 -8.71
N PRO A 57 -24.25 12.66 -9.89
CA PRO A 57 -22.83 12.61 -10.17
C PRO A 57 -22.13 13.96 -9.92
N SER A 58 -20.82 13.93 -9.74
CA SER A 58 -20.00 15.15 -9.53
C SER A 58 -20.30 16.23 -10.54
N ASN A 59 -20.37 17.48 -10.07
CA ASN A 59 -20.59 18.69 -10.88
C ASN A 59 -21.98 18.73 -11.60
N ARG A 60 -22.90 17.94 -11.11
CA ARG A 60 -24.27 17.90 -11.63
C ARG A 60 -25.27 18.23 -10.53
N VAL A 61 -26.37 18.88 -10.93
CA VAL A 61 -27.48 19.22 -10.05
C VAL A 61 -28.77 18.52 -10.53
N ILE A 62 -29.69 18.26 -9.63
CA ILE A 62 -30.98 17.68 -9.99
C ILE A 62 -31.84 18.76 -10.66
N VAL A 63 -32.29 18.48 -11.87
CA VAL A 63 -33.18 19.34 -12.66
C VAL A 63 -34.55 18.72 -12.89
N GLY A 64 -34.75 17.44 -12.59
CA GLY A 64 -36.03 16.77 -12.75
C GLY A 64 -36.12 15.47 -11.96
N ARG A 65 -37.34 15.00 -11.72
CA ARG A 65 -37.63 13.70 -11.10
C ARG A 65 -38.80 13.06 -11.81
N GLN A 66 -38.77 11.77 -11.99
CA GLN A 66 -39.86 10.94 -12.42
C GLN A 66 -40.06 9.79 -11.43
N HIS A 67 -41.30 9.59 -11.01
CA HIS A 67 -41.70 8.50 -10.16
C HIS A 67 -42.87 7.72 -10.80
N ILE A 68 -42.87 6.41 -10.63
CA ILE A 68 -43.88 5.50 -11.18
C ILE A 68 -44.16 4.44 -10.11
N GLY A 69 -45.40 4.37 -9.69
CA GLY A 69 -45.88 3.39 -8.73
C GLY A 69 -46.13 4.01 -7.35
N ASP A 70 -46.23 3.14 -6.36
CA ASP A 70 -46.37 3.46 -4.95
C ASP A 70 -44.96 3.77 -4.28
N GLU A 71 -44.90 3.76 -2.96
CA GLU A 71 -43.71 3.98 -2.21
C GLU A 71 -42.58 2.95 -2.50
N ASN A 72 -42.95 1.75 -2.97
CA ASN A 72 -42.02 0.74 -3.49
C ASN A 72 -41.76 0.90 -4.99
N GLY A 73 -42.37 1.89 -5.62
CA GLY A 73 -42.20 2.21 -7.03
C GLY A 73 -40.82 2.64 -7.43
N LYS A 74 -40.66 2.93 -8.69
CA LYS A 74 -39.39 3.27 -9.31
C LYS A 74 -39.27 4.78 -9.52
N THR A 75 -38.15 5.33 -9.05
CA THR A 75 -37.82 6.74 -9.24
C THR A 75 -36.54 6.87 -10.04
N ARG A 76 -36.48 7.90 -10.90
CA ARG A 76 -35.23 8.37 -11.53
C ARG A 76 -35.15 9.89 -11.52
N TYR A 77 -33.95 10.39 -11.65
CA TYR A 77 -33.65 11.80 -11.57
C TYR A 77 -32.98 12.30 -12.85
N ALA A 78 -33.42 13.44 -13.35
CA ALA A 78 -32.70 14.18 -14.37
C ALA A 78 -31.63 15.06 -13.69
N THR A 79 -30.41 14.96 -14.13
CA THR A 79 -29.30 15.81 -13.67
C THR A 79 -28.70 16.61 -14.83
N ALA A 80 -28.15 17.76 -14.53
CA ALA A 80 -27.49 18.62 -15.53
C ALA A 80 -26.21 19.23 -14.99
N GLU A 81 -25.29 19.58 -15.89
CA GLU A 81 -24.18 20.48 -15.63
C GLU A 81 -24.67 21.94 -15.72
N ILE A 82 -24.16 22.78 -14.86
CA ILE A 82 -24.28 24.23 -14.99
C ILE A 82 -22.98 24.78 -15.55
N ARG A 83 -23.04 25.41 -16.71
CA ARG A 83 -21.88 26.03 -17.33
C ARG A 83 -22.02 27.55 -17.26
N VAL A 84 -20.92 28.21 -16.95
CA VAL A 84 -20.82 29.65 -16.89
C VAL A 84 -19.69 30.08 -17.83
N ASN A 85 -20.02 30.89 -18.82
CA ASN A 85 -19.12 31.24 -19.91
C ASN A 85 -18.45 30.03 -20.58
N GLY A 86 -19.18 28.92 -20.69
CA GLY A 86 -18.68 27.65 -21.23
C GLY A 86 -17.90 26.77 -20.26
N ILE A 87 -17.59 27.21 -19.06
CA ILE A 87 -16.87 26.46 -18.03
C ILE A 87 -17.88 25.75 -17.14
N THR A 88 -17.73 24.42 -16.96
CA THR A 88 -18.59 23.64 -16.05
C THR A 88 -18.34 24.04 -14.60
N ALA A 89 -19.39 24.48 -13.93
CA ALA A 89 -19.34 24.79 -12.50
C ALA A 89 -19.16 23.52 -11.68
N GLN A 90 -18.36 23.59 -10.64
CA GLN A 90 -18.11 22.47 -9.74
C GLN A 90 -19.06 22.52 -8.56
N THR A 91 -19.65 21.36 -8.25
CA THR A 91 -20.43 21.20 -7.04
C THR A 91 -19.49 21.17 -5.83
N PHE A 92 -19.90 21.86 -4.80
CA PHE A 92 -19.17 21.92 -3.56
C PHE A 92 -20.13 22.20 -2.40
N ASP A 93 -19.69 22.09 -1.15
CA ASP A 93 -20.49 22.38 0.04
C ASP A 93 -21.81 21.58 0.08
N THR A 94 -21.69 20.26 -0.04
CA THR A 94 -22.86 19.40 0.07
C THR A 94 -23.30 19.31 1.54
N ILE A 95 -24.57 19.64 1.78
CA ILE A 95 -25.21 19.53 3.08
C ILE A 95 -26.39 18.55 3.00
N GLN A 96 -26.68 17.90 4.12
CA GLN A 96 -27.86 17.06 4.28
C GLN A 96 -28.90 17.80 5.12
N SER A 97 -30.17 17.71 4.72
CA SER A 97 -31.29 18.26 5.51
C SER A 97 -31.52 17.45 6.79
N GLN A 98 -32.26 18.01 7.73
CA GLN A 98 -32.93 17.23 8.75
C GLN A 98 -33.97 16.30 8.10
N ALA A 99 -34.37 15.26 8.83
CA ALA A 99 -35.42 14.35 8.39
C ALA A 99 -36.78 15.09 8.24
N ILE A 100 -37.43 14.88 7.11
CA ILE A 100 -38.76 15.39 6.84
C ILE A 100 -39.64 14.19 6.54
N LYS A 101 -40.80 14.05 7.20
CA LYS A 101 -41.79 13.03 6.83
C LYS A 101 -42.33 13.32 5.43
N GLU A 102 -42.35 12.31 4.57
CA GLU A 102 -42.76 12.45 3.17
C GLU A 102 -44.18 13.05 3.08
N SER A 103 -45.11 12.48 3.82
CA SER A 103 -46.54 12.87 3.80
C SER A 103 -46.87 14.20 4.51
N ALA A 104 -45.90 14.85 5.16
CA ALA A 104 -46.20 15.92 6.11
C ALA A 104 -46.66 17.24 5.50
N GLY A 105 -46.65 17.38 4.18
CA GLY A 105 -47.02 18.66 3.54
C GLY A 105 -46.06 19.80 3.88
N ILE A 106 -44.79 19.49 4.12
CA ILE A 106 -43.75 20.44 4.48
C ILE A 106 -42.86 20.65 3.26
N TRP A 107 -42.63 21.94 2.90
CA TRP A 107 -41.64 22.26 1.89
C TRP A 107 -40.21 21.99 2.40
N TYR A 108 -39.46 21.22 1.62
CA TYR A 108 -38.01 21.33 1.64
C TYR A 108 -37.57 22.33 0.57
N ILE A 109 -36.86 23.35 0.98
CA ILE A 109 -36.27 24.35 0.09
C ILE A 109 -34.78 24.44 0.42
N THR A 110 -33.93 24.36 -0.60
CA THR A 110 -32.49 24.55 -0.40
C THR A 110 -32.20 25.96 0.10
N GLY A 111 -31.05 26.13 0.78
CA GLY A 111 -30.56 27.48 1.08
C GLY A 111 -30.36 28.31 -0.21
N THR A 112 -30.27 29.64 -0.06
CA THR A 112 -30.27 30.60 -1.16
C THR A 112 -29.19 30.33 -2.22
N ASP A 113 -28.06 29.72 -1.82
CA ASP A 113 -26.91 29.44 -2.69
C ASP A 113 -26.80 27.95 -3.05
N TYR A 114 -27.77 27.14 -2.68
CA TYR A 114 -27.73 25.70 -2.79
C TYR A 114 -28.63 25.18 -3.90
N PHE A 115 -28.18 24.10 -4.54
CA PHE A 115 -28.88 23.34 -5.56
C PHE A 115 -29.13 21.93 -5.06
N LEU A 116 -30.29 21.37 -5.36
CA LEU A 116 -30.60 20.00 -5.00
C LEU A 116 -29.67 19.03 -5.75
N THR A 117 -28.97 18.17 -5.00
CA THR A 117 -28.02 17.20 -5.55
C THR A 117 -28.35 15.75 -5.14
N GLY A 118 -29.27 15.54 -4.19
CA GLY A 118 -29.62 14.16 -3.82
C GLY A 118 -30.89 14.09 -2.99
N ARG A 119 -31.42 12.86 -2.84
CA ARG A 119 -32.55 12.55 -1.99
C ARG A 119 -32.48 11.11 -1.49
N LEU A 120 -32.73 10.92 -0.23
CA LEU A 120 -32.87 9.62 0.41
C LEU A 120 -34.26 9.57 1.05
N HIS A 121 -35.04 8.57 0.69
CA HIS A 121 -36.32 8.28 1.33
C HIS A 121 -36.31 6.88 1.95
N MET A 122 -36.86 6.76 3.13
CA MET A 122 -36.82 5.53 3.92
C MET A 122 -38.19 5.23 4.49
N GLY A 123 -38.69 4.06 4.19
CA GLY A 123 -39.98 3.62 4.65
C GLY A 123 -41.12 3.90 3.67
N ASP A 124 -42.32 3.94 4.16
CA ASP A 124 -43.52 4.31 3.42
C ASP A 124 -43.69 5.84 3.38
N GLU A 125 -44.87 6.34 2.96
CA GLU A 125 -45.21 7.75 2.92
C GLU A 125 -45.02 8.48 4.28
N ASN A 126 -45.06 7.74 5.38
CA ASN A 126 -44.76 8.26 6.71
C ASN A 126 -43.28 8.21 7.07
N GLY A 127 -42.48 7.66 6.20
CA GLY A 127 -41.05 7.54 6.37
C GLY A 127 -40.28 8.85 6.30
N ASN A 128 -39.02 8.80 6.68
CA ASN A 128 -38.16 9.95 6.69
C ASN A 128 -37.50 10.18 5.33
N THR A 129 -37.54 11.42 4.87
CA THR A 129 -36.84 11.88 3.67
C THR A 129 -35.75 12.85 4.06
N TYR A 130 -34.59 12.66 3.46
CA TYR A 130 -33.42 13.55 3.56
C TYR A 130 -33.08 14.09 2.17
N TYR A 131 -32.73 15.35 2.09
CA TYR A 131 -32.29 15.99 0.88
C TYR A 131 -30.85 16.40 0.98
N TYR A 132 -30.11 16.23 -0.12
CA TYR A 132 -28.75 16.71 -0.25
C TYR A 132 -28.73 17.90 -1.18
N SER A 133 -28.08 18.95 -0.78
CA SER A 133 -27.90 20.16 -1.60
C SER A 133 -26.47 20.65 -1.54
N SER A 134 -26.01 21.16 -2.69
CA SER A 134 -24.63 21.60 -2.89
C SER A 134 -24.63 23.02 -3.47
N ARG A 135 -23.57 23.76 -3.17
CA ARG A 135 -23.26 25.01 -3.88
C ARG A 135 -22.55 24.72 -5.19
N LEU A 136 -22.51 25.71 -6.06
CA LEU A 136 -21.73 25.69 -7.29
C LEU A 136 -20.69 26.80 -7.27
N GLN A 137 -19.49 26.48 -7.74
CA GLN A 137 -18.41 27.44 -7.93
C GLN A 137 -17.77 27.29 -9.30
N ILE A 138 -17.18 28.39 -9.78
CA ILE A 138 -16.32 28.39 -10.96
C ILE A 138 -14.93 28.71 -10.46
N LEU A 139 -14.00 27.84 -10.75
CA LEU A 139 -12.59 28.09 -10.48
C LEU A 139 -12.01 28.83 -11.69
N GLU A 140 -11.82 30.14 -11.54
CA GLU A 140 -11.08 30.93 -12.51
C GLU A 140 -9.61 30.95 -12.10
N GLY A 141 -8.73 30.48 -12.97
CA GLY A 141 -7.29 30.52 -12.81
C GLY A 141 -6.63 29.15 -13.08
N HIS A 142 -5.43 29.21 -13.60
CA HIS A 142 -4.50 28.07 -13.61
C HIS A 142 -3.90 27.97 -12.21
N PHE A 143 -4.32 26.96 -11.47
CA PHE A 143 -3.63 26.59 -10.25
C PHE A 143 -2.58 25.55 -10.60
N ASP A 144 -1.38 25.76 -10.13
CA ASP A 144 -0.29 24.80 -10.31
C ASP A 144 -0.56 23.51 -9.52
N GLU A 145 -0.01 22.40 -10.00
CA GLU A 145 0.06 21.18 -9.21
C GLU A 145 0.78 21.45 -7.89
N ALA A 146 0.40 20.71 -6.87
CA ALA A 146 1.07 20.80 -5.57
C ALA A 146 2.57 20.47 -5.70
N PRO A 147 3.44 21.15 -4.94
CA PRO A 147 4.85 20.77 -4.84
C PRO A 147 5.01 19.30 -4.46
N LYS A 148 6.07 18.64 -4.95
CA LYS A 148 6.37 17.24 -4.64
C LYS A 148 6.46 17.02 -3.12
N GLY A 149 5.80 15.98 -2.64
CA GLY A 149 5.77 15.65 -1.21
C GLY A 149 4.66 16.35 -0.41
N THR A 150 3.80 17.16 -1.06
CA THR A 150 2.66 17.78 -0.38
C THR A 150 1.65 16.72 0.04
N ILE A 151 1.24 16.76 1.31
CA ILE A 151 0.19 15.93 1.89
C ILE A 151 -0.97 16.78 2.41
N ILE A 152 -2.18 16.21 2.40
CA ILE A 152 -3.37 16.84 2.99
C ILE A 152 -3.65 16.19 4.33
N VAL A 153 -3.77 17.00 5.37
CA VAL A 153 -3.96 16.54 6.74
C VAL A 153 -5.19 17.18 7.39
N PRO A 154 -5.84 16.49 8.33
CA PRO A 154 -6.87 17.08 9.17
C PRO A 154 -6.30 18.27 9.97
N TYR A 155 -7.08 19.34 10.05
CA TYR A 155 -6.62 20.59 10.71
C TYR A 155 -7.49 20.96 11.90
N ILE A 156 -8.66 21.57 11.68
CA ILE A 156 -9.56 21.93 12.76
C ILE A 156 -10.59 20.83 12.92
N ARG A 157 -10.57 20.18 14.09
CA ARG A 157 -11.50 19.08 14.41
C ARG A 157 -12.70 19.60 15.18
N ASN A 158 -13.86 19.12 14.79
CA ASN A 158 -15.15 19.42 15.42
C ASN A 158 -15.90 18.09 15.66
N THR A 159 -16.95 18.17 16.49
CA THR A 159 -17.77 17.00 16.83
C THR A 159 -19.22 17.27 16.46
N SER A 160 -19.91 16.25 15.94
CA SER A 160 -21.35 16.32 15.69
C SER A 160 -22.16 16.39 16.99
N GLU A 161 -23.41 16.72 16.87
CA GLU A 161 -24.37 16.46 17.95
C GLU A 161 -24.47 14.96 18.24
N SER A 162 -24.94 14.63 19.45
CA SER A 162 -25.20 13.25 19.85
C SER A 162 -26.44 12.71 19.13
N MET A 163 -26.34 11.50 18.63
CA MET A 163 -27.41 10.79 17.94
C MET A 163 -27.65 9.43 18.60
N LYS A 164 -28.84 8.91 18.49
CA LYS A 164 -29.11 7.51 18.82
C LYS A 164 -28.53 6.62 17.71
N GLU A 165 -27.79 5.57 18.06
CA GLU A 165 -27.11 4.71 17.08
C GLU A 165 -28.10 4.12 16.05
N SER A 166 -29.17 3.49 16.52
CA SER A 166 -30.18 2.83 15.69
C SER A 166 -30.95 3.76 14.72
N SER A 167 -30.70 5.05 14.75
CA SER A 167 -31.34 6.03 13.86
C SER A 167 -30.34 7.14 13.43
N SER A 168 -29.07 6.85 13.45
CA SER A 168 -28.04 7.83 13.14
C SER A 168 -27.85 8.05 11.65
N SER A 169 -27.78 9.30 11.23
CA SER A 169 -27.38 9.70 9.89
C SER A 169 -26.54 10.97 9.97
N PHE A 170 -25.31 10.89 9.58
CA PHE A 170 -24.37 12.00 9.60
C PHE A 170 -23.59 12.10 8.29
N LEU A 171 -23.56 13.28 7.74
CA LEU A 171 -22.68 13.67 6.66
C LEU A 171 -21.82 14.84 7.12
N CYS A 172 -20.52 14.74 6.92
CA CYS A 172 -19.58 15.80 7.29
C CYS A 172 -19.92 17.13 6.60
N PRO A 173 -19.79 18.27 7.30
CA PRO A 173 -19.92 19.58 6.67
C PRO A 173 -18.95 19.77 5.52
N ARG A 174 -19.18 20.81 4.76
CA ARG A 174 -18.41 21.22 3.58
C ARG A 174 -16.90 21.07 3.75
N ASN A 175 -16.26 20.49 2.74
CA ASN A 175 -14.79 20.34 2.67
C ASN A 175 -14.17 19.82 3.96
N THR A 176 -14.92 19.03 4.70
CA THR A 176 -14.46 18.32 5.88
C THR A 176 -14.54 16.81 5.67
N VAL A 177 -13.79 16.08 6.43
CA VAL A 177 -13.72 14.63 6.38
C VAL A 177 -13.95 14.05 7.78
N MET A 178 -14.44 12.82 7.84
CA MET A 178 -14.60 12.13 9.12
C MET A 178 -13.22 11.74 9.68
N THR A 179 -13.02 12.06 10.96
CA THR A 179 -11.76 11.79 11.68
C THR A 179 -11.95 10.98 12.96
N GLY A 180 -13.17 10.68 13.34
CA GLY A 180 -13.44 9.87 14.52
C GLY A 180 -14.90 9.49 14.66
N ARG A 181 -15.14 8.49 15.51
CA ARG A 181 -16.45 8.07 15.97
C ARG A 181 -16.41 7.81 17.46
N PHE A 182 -17.44 8.23 18.15
CA PHE A 182 -17.75 7.88 19.52
C PHE A 182 -18.98 7.00 19.55
N HIS A 183 -18.92 5.96 20.35
CA HIS A 183 -20.11 5.16 20.64
C HIS A 183 -20.05 4.64 22.07
N VAL A 184 -21.21 4.66 22.74
CA VAL A 184 -21.40 4.11 24.07
C VAL A 184 -22.83 3.54 24.18
N GLY A 185 -22.92 2.34 24.69
CA GLY A 185 -24.18 1.61 24.85
C GLY A 185 -24.40 0.60 23.71
N ASP A 186 -25.60 0.09 23.63
CA ASP A 186 -26.11 -0.78 22.59
C ASP A 186 -26.65 0.04 21.39
N GLU A 187 -27.43 -0.55 20.52
CA GLU A 187 -28.09 0.13 19.39
C GLU A 187 -28.97 1.32 19.80
N ASN A 188 -29.37 1.39 21.07
CA ASN A 188 -30.09 2.52 21.65
C ASN A 188 -29.14 3.56 22.24
N GLY A 189 -27.88 3.26 22.27
CA GLY A 189 -26.83 4.12 22.84
C GLY A 189 -26.53 5.36 22.02
N THR A 190 -25.60 6.12 22.53
CA THR A 190 -25.21 7.41 21.93
C THR A 190 -24.05 7.26 20.97
N THR A 191 -24.21 7.79 19.75
CA THR A 191 -23.11 7.93 18.80
C THR A 191 -22.86 9.39 18.43
N GLN A 192 -21.60 9.73 18.19
CA GLN A 192 -21.13 11.04 17.70
C GLN A 192 -20.02 10.85 16.68
N TYR A 193 -19.86 11.82 15.80
CA TYR A 193 -18.83 11.80 14.77
C TYR A 193 -17.89 12.99 14.92
N GLN A 194 -16.59 12.74 14.83
CA GLN A 194 -15.60 13.80 14.72
C GLN A 194 -15.31 14.01 13.25
N TYR A 195 -15.22 15.27 12.84
CA TYR A 195 -14.85 15.67 11.49
C TYR A 195 -13.86 16.83 11.53
N ALA A 196 -13.10 17.01 10.46
CA ALA A 196 -12.08 18.04 10.40
C ALA A 196 -12.07 18.78 9.07
N THR A 197 -11.73 20.06 9.12
CA THR A 197 -11.26 20.80 7.95
C THR A 197 -9.89 20.26 7.53
N LEU A 198 -9.48 20.56 6.30
CA LEU A 198 -8.25 20.05 5.70
C LEU A 198 -7.28 21.20 5.45
N ARG A 199 -5.99 20.90 5.53
CA ARG A 199 -4.92 21.76 5.03
C ARG A 199 -3.86 20.96 4.31
N ALA A 200 -3.16 21.57 3.37
CA ALA A 200 -2.01 20.99 2.70
C ALA A 200 -0.72 21.44 3.40
N ILE A 201 0.21 20.50 3.58
CA ILE A 201 1.52 20.76 4.19
C ILE A 201 2.62 20.11 3.36
N ASP A 202 3.81 20.67 3.37
CA ASP A 202 5.02 20.07 2.82
C ASP A 202 5.62 19.02 3.77
N THR A 203 6.72 18.41 3.38
CA THR A 203 7.46 17.42 4.17
C THR A 203 8.03 17.97 5.49
N ASN A 204 8.12 19.28 5.65
CA ASN A 204 8.59 19.95 6.87
C ASN A 204 7.42 20.40 7.75
N GLY A 205 6.17 20.11 7.35
CA GLY A 205 4.96 20.56 8.04
C GLY A 205 4.56 22.01 7.78
N LYS A 206 5.20 22.67 6.82
CA LYS A 206 4.85 24.04 6.42
C LYS A 206 3.60 24.00 5.55
N GLU A 207 2.66 24.89 5.82
CA GLU A 207 1.42 25.01 5.06
C GLU A 207 1.68 25.42 3.60
N ILE A 208 1.02 24.73 2.69
CA ILE A 208 0.98 25.00 1.26
C ILE A 208 -0.37 25.61 0.93
N THR A 209 -0.34 26.82 0.41
CA THR A 209 -1.55 27.54 0.01
C THR A 209 -2.16 26.89 -1.23
N GLY A 210 -3.45 26.60 -1.18
CA GLY A 210 -4.20 26.04 -2.30
C GLY A 210 -5.65 25.76 -1.92
N ILE A 211 -6.43 25.40 -2.91
CA ILE A 211 -7.86 25.09 -2.74
C ILE A 211 -8.01 23.59 -2.54
N ILE A 212 -8.55 23.20 -1.40
CA ILE A 212 -8.88 21.79 -1.09
C ILE A 212 -10.40 21.64 -1.21
N THR A 213 -10.83 20.68 -2.02
CA THR A 213 -12.24 20.33 -2.18
C THR A 213 -12.46 18.86 -1.86
N VAL A 214 -13.64 18.58 -1.28
CA VAL A 214 -14.12 17.22 -1.02
C VAL A 214 -15.35 17.01 -1.88
N GLU A 215 -15.26 16.11 -2.84
CA GLU A 215 -16.21 15.98 -3.94
C GLU A 215 -16.63 14.55 -4.18
N ASP A 216 -17.60 14.35 -5.08
CA ASP A 216 -18.01 13.03 -5.55
C ASP A 216 -18.46 12.09 -4.41
N ILE A 217 -19.43 12.55 -3.63
CA ILE A 217 -19.94 11.79 -2.48
C ILE A 217 -20.76 10.61 -2.97
N LEU A 218 -20.35 9.40 -2.55
CA LEU A 218 -21.07 8.14 -2.83
C LEU A 218 -21.42 7.44 -1.52
N TRP A 219 -22.61 6.86 -1.42
CA TRP A 219 -23.03 6.03 -0.31
C TRP A 219 -22.84 4.55 -0.67
N GLU A 220 -22.19 3.83 0.20
CA GLU A 220 -21.91 2.40 0.07
C GLU A 220 -22.23 1.69 1.39
N ASP A 221 -22.72 0.44 1.30
CA ASP A 221 -23.06 -0.36 2.45
C ASP A 221 -21.88 -1.22 2.92
N GLU A 222 -21.85 -1.51 4.22
CA GLU A 222 -20.93 -2.51 4.78
C GLU A 222 -21.16 -3.87 4.12
N LYS A 223 -20.08 -4.60 3.91
CA LYS A 223 -20.17 -6.01 3.53
C LYS A 223 -20.26 -6.88 4.76
N VAL A 224 -21.35 -7.60 4.87
CA VAL A 224 -21.49 -8.66 5.87
C VAL A 224 -20.94 -9.95 5.25
N LYS A 225 -19.81 -10.44 5.76
CA LYS A 225 -19.32 -11.77 5.44
C LYS A 225 -19.46 -12.68 6.64
N ALA A 226 -20.17 -13.78 6.42
CA ALA A 226 -20.27 -14.95 7.29
C ALA A 226 -20.16 -14.68 8.81
N LYS A 227 -21.27 -14.46 9.45
CA LYS A 227 -21.56 -14.49 10.91
C LYS A 227 -20.64 -13.75 11.89
N GLU A 228 -19.42 -13.34 11.52
CA GLU A 228 -18.40 -12.97 12.51
C GLU A 228 -17.71 -11.62 12.28
N SER A 229 -17.89 -10.98 11.15
CA SER A 229 -17.28 -9.66 10.95
C SER A 229 -18.06 -8.81 9.94
N VAL A 230 -18.23 -7.55 10.28
CA VAL A 230 -18.76 -6.52 9.38
C VAL A 230 -17.62 -5.57 9.03
N ALA A 231 -17.40 -5.33 7.75
CA ALA A 231 -16.34 -4.49 7.28
C ALA A 231 -16.82 -3.48 6.23
N PHE A 232 -16.28 -2.30 6.29
CA PHE A 232 -16.38 -1.29 5.26
C PHE A 232 -15.01 -0.74 4.91
N GLN A 233 -14.69 -0.71 3.64
CA GLN A 233 -13.48 -0.07 3.11
C GLN A 233 -13.85 0.80 1.92
N ALA A 234 -13.50 2.08 1.98
CA ALA A 234 -13.69 3.00 0.87
C ALA A 234 -12.93 2.50 -0.39
N THR A 235 -13.47 2.74 -1.57
CA THR A 235 -12.76 2.45 -2.82
C THR A 235 -11.48 3.28 -2.96
N GLU A 236 -10.62 2.91 -3.88
CA GLU A 236 -9.31 3.56 -4.09
C GLU A 236 -9.43 5.09 -4.16
N ASN A 237 -8.53 5.78 -3.45
CA ASN A 237 -8.44 7.24 -3.37
C ASN A 237 -9.66 7.96 -2.78
N ARG A 238 -10.52 7.24 -2.06
CA ARG A 238 -11.68 7.82 -1.37
C ARG A 238 -11.50 7.78 0.13
N VAL A 239 -12.12 8.72 0.83
CA VAL A 239 -12.14 8.82 2.28
C VAL A 239 -13.57 8.84 2.80
N ILE A 240 -13.79 8.47 4.05
CA ILE A 240 -15.13 8.51 4.66
C ILE A 240 -15.49 9.94 5.04
N VAL A 241 -16.67 10.37 4.60
CA VAL A 241 -17.25 11.68 4.91
C VAL A 241 -18.62 11.59 5.56
N GLY A 242 -19.15 10.40 5.78
CA GLY A 242 -20.42 10.21 6.46
C GLY A 242 -20.68 8.76 6.82
N ARG A 243 -21.62 8.55 7.74
CA ARG A 243 -22.13 7.24 8.14
C ARG A 243 -23.61 7.35 8.49
N ARG A 244 -24.35 6.32 8.18
CA ARG A 244 -25.71 6.14 8.64
C ARG A 244 -25.93 4.71 9.08
N HIS A 245 -26.72 4.56 10.14
CA HIS A 245 -27.12 3.27 10.65
C HIS A 245 -28.57 3.33 11.09
N PHE A 246 -29.37 2.35 10.69
CA PHE A 246 -30.78 2.28 11.00
C PHE A 246 -31.13 0.85 11.37
N GLY A 247 -31.54 0.66 12.61
CA GLY A 247 -31.93 -0.64 13.13
C GLY A 247 -31.04 -1.07 14.30
N ASP A 248 -31.05 -2.34 14.59
CA ASP A 248 -30.26 -2.97 15.63
C ASP A 248 -28.82 -3.29 15.13
N GLU A 249 -28.05 -3.96 15.94
CA GLU A 249 -26.67 -4.38 15.66
C GLU A 249 -26.56 -5.29 14.43
N ASN A 250 -27.65 -5.95 14.02
CA ASN A 250 -27.66 -6.79 12.83
C ASN A 250 -27.93 -5.97 11.55
N ALA A 251 -28.29 -4.70 11.68
CA ALA A 251 -28.58 -3.87 10.54
C ALA A 251 -27.29 -3.38 9.86
N VAL A 252 -27.34 -3.26 8.54
CA VAL A 252 -26.20 -2.80 7.73
C VAL A 252 -26.01 -1.29 7.89
N SER A 253 -24.80 -0.87 8.17
CA SER A 253 -24.40 0.53 8.09
C SER A 253 -24.03 0.91 6.66
N SER A 254 -24.26 2.16 6.31
CA SER A 254 -23.79 2.74 5.04
C SER A 254 -22.83 3.87 5.32
N TYR A 255 -21.83 4.00 4.47
CA TYR A 255 -20.81 5.06 4.56
C TYR A 255 -20.85 5.94 3.32
N ALA A 256 -20.80 7.24 3.53
CA ALA A 256 -20.53 8.19 2.48
C ALA A 256 -19.01 8.30 2.29
N THR A 257 -18.56 8.09 1.06
CA THR A 257 -17.16 8.28 0.68
C THR A 257 -17.03 9.44 -0.31
N ALA A 258 -15.88 10.09 -0.33
CA ALA A 258 -15.60 11.19 -1.24
C ALA A 258 -14.15 11.17 -1.71
N VAL A 259 -13.87 11.83 -2.82
CA VAL A 259 -12.52 12.15 -3.29
C VAL A 259 -12.10 13.52 -2.81
N ILE A 260 -10.81 13.67 -2.51
CA ILE A 260 -10.22 14.97 -2.18
C ILE A 260 -9.46 15.47 -3.41
N LYS A 261 -9.57 16.75 -3.70
CA LYS A 261 -8.75 17.42 -4.72
C LYS A 261 -8.01 18.59 -4.12
N PHE A 262 -6.82 18.85 -4.64
CA PHE A 262 -6.03 20.03 -4.35
C PHE A 262 -5.84 20.83 -5.63
N ASN A 263 -6.26 22.09 -5.63
CA ASN A 263 -6.25 22.96 -6.83
C ASN A 263 -6.95 22.34 -8.05
N GLY A 264 -7.97 21.51 -7.83
CA GLY A 264 -8.67 20.77 -8.88
C GLY A 264 -7.98 19.47 -9.31
N TYR A 265 -6.75 19.20 -8.90
CA TYR A 265 -6.04 17.95 -9.17
C TYR A 265 -6.44 16.85 -8.21
N PRO A 266 -6.58 15.60 -8.68
CA PRO A 266 -6.91 14.48 -7.83
C PRO A 266 -5.79 14.19 -6.84
N THR A 267 -6.17 13.75 -5.64
CA THR A 267 -5.22 13.29 -4.62
C THR A 267 -5.23 11.76 -4.53
N TYR A 268 -4.24 11.23 -3.86
CA TYR A 268 -4.00 9.80 -3.75
C TYR A 268 -3.97 9.39 -2.27
N VAL A 269 -4.68 8.34 -1.94
CA VAL A 269 -4.65 7.75 -0.60
C VAL A 269 -3.59 6.66 -0.57
N ALA A 270 -2.67 6.75 0.38
CA ALA A 270 -1.61 5.77 0.56
C ALA A 270 -1.25 5.63 2.06
N ASN A 271 -0.27 4.78 2.37
CA ASN A 271 0.18 4.52 3.73
C ASN A 271 -0.98 4.18 4.67
N TYR A 272 -1.78 3.21 4.24
CA TYR A 272 -2.89 2.71 5.04
C TYR A 272 -2.41 2.12 6.36
N SER A 273 -3.19 2.31 7.39
CA SER A 273 -2.95 1.79 8.74
C SER A 273 -4.26 1.62 9.49
N VAL A 274 -4.26 0.86 10.57
CA VAL A 274 -5.43 0.68 11.43
C VAL A 274 -5.23 1.36 12.79
N SER A 275 -6.34 1.65 13.47
CA SER A 275 -6.34 2.09 14.87
C SER A 275 -5.90 0.95 15.80
N GLU A 276 -5.75 1.27 17.06
CA GLU A 276 -5.83 0.26 18.11
C GLU A 276 -7.21 -0.41 18.09
N ILE A 277 -7.26 -1.60 18.70
CA ILE A 277 -8.51 -2.33 18.89
C ILE A 277 -9.28 -1.66 20.01
N HIS A 278 -10.56 -1.43 19.78
CA HIS A 278 -11.47 -0.89 20.76
C HIS A 278 -12.69 -1.79 20.90
N LYS A 279 -13.25 -1.90 22.10
CA LYS A 279 -14.62 -2.39 22.22
C LYS A 279 -15.55 -1.43 21.51
N GLU A 280 -16.60 -1.94 20.85
CA GLU A 280 -17.55 -1.11 20.12
C GLU A 280 -18.11 0.00 21.03
N THR A 281 -18.46 -0.35 22.25
CA THR A 281 -18.98 0.57 23.30
C THR A 281 -17.87 1.35 24.02
N GLY A 282 -16.66 1.38 23.52
CA GLY A 282 -15.47 1.86 24.24
C GLY A 282 -15.21 3.36 24.20
N GLY A 283 -16.06 4.15 23.57
CA GLY A 283 -15.89 5.60 23.48
C GLY A 283 -15.28 6.06 22.13
N TRP A 284 -14.36 7.03 22.18
CA TRP A 284 -13.78 7.64 20.98
C TRP A 284 -12.71 6.77 20.33
N ILE A 285 -12.86 6.56 19.01
CA ILE A 285 -11.78 6.14 18.11
C ILE A 285 -11.53 7.28 17.13
N THR A 286 -10.31 7.79 17.07
CA THR A 286 -9.95 8.94 16.23
C THR A 286 -8.75 8.67 15.34
N SER A 287 -8.73 9.30 14.18
CA SER A 287 -7.59 9.21 13.25
C SER A 287 -6.36 9.95 13.81
N PRO A 288 -5.15 9.50 13.46
CA PRO A 288 -3.93 10.26 13.64
C PRO A 288 -4.01 11.66 13.02
N SER A 289 -3.13 12.56 13.44
CA SER A 289 -3.11 13.95 12.94
C SER A 289 -2.79 14.08 11.44
N ASN A 290 -2.20 13.07 10.85
CA ASN A 290 -1.76 13.05 9.44
C ASN A 290 -2.55 12.05 8.58
N ALA A 291 -3.65 11.48 9.09
CA ALA A 291 -4.41 10.47 8.37
C ALA A 291 -5.93 10.68 8.54
N ILE A 292 -6.69 10.13 7.61
CA ILE A 292 -8.14 10.26 7.50
C ILE A 292 -8.76 8.87 7.49
N ILE A 293 -9.98 8.72 7.97
CA ILE A 293 -10.68 7.43 8.02
C ILE A 293 -11.00 6.97 6.59
N THR A 294 -10.65 5.74 6.29
CA THR A 294 -10.89 5.08 5.00
C THR A 294 -11.67 3.78 5.13
N GLY A 295 -11.85 3.28 6.36
CA GLY A 295 -12.59 2.05 6.59
C GLY A 295 -12.88 1.81 8.06
N ARG A 296 -13.68 0.78 8.30
CA ARG A 296 -13.98 0.24 9.64
C ARG A 296 -14.15 -1.26 9.51
N GLN A 297 -13.65 -1.99 10.50
CA GLN A 297 -13.98 -3.40 10.69
C GLN A 297 -14.53 -3.59 12.10
N HIS A 298 -15.51 -4.48 12.21
CA HIS A 298 -16.16 -4.81 13.45
C HIS A 298 -16.32 -6.34 13.54
N TYR A 299 -16.10 -6.87 14.73
CA TYR A 299 -16.16 -8.29 15.06
C TYR A 299 -17.09 -8.49 16.25
N ASP A 300 -17.95 -9.48 16.15
CA ASP A 300 -18.99 -9.81 17.12
C ASP A 300 -20.13 -8.75 17.23
N ASP A 301 -20.87 -8.76 18.34
CA ASP A 301 -21.95 -7.87 18.65
C ASP A 301 -21.46 -6.51 19.23
N GLU A 302 -22.32 -5.74 19.82
CA GLU A 302 -22.01 -4.44 20.43
C GLU A 302 -20.96 -4.50 21.55
N ASN A 303 -20.72 -5.69 22.12
CA ASN A 303 -19.61 -5.92 23.07
C ASN A 303 -18.32 -6.36 22.39
N GLY A 304 -18.37 -6.56 21.08
CA GLY A 304 -17.25 -6.97 20.26
C GLY A 304 -16.21 -5.89 20.05
N TYR A 305 -15.30 -6.17 19.15
CA TYR A 305 -14.16 -5.30 18.89
C TYR A 305 -14.30 -4.59 17.54
N SER A 306 -13.94 -3.32 17.53
CA SER A 306 -13.85 -2.50 16.32
C SER A 306 -12.48 -1.86 16.17
N PHE A 307 -12.11 -1.60 14.94
CA PHE A 307 -11.02 -0.70 14.58
C PHE A 307 -11.36 0.12 13.34
N LEU A 308 -10.80 1.30 13.26
CA LEU A 308 -10.89 2.16 12.09
C LEU A 308 -9.65 2.00 11.22
N GLU A 309 -9.85 2.08 9.94
CA GLU A 309 -8.77 2.13 8.96
C GLU A 309 -8.51 3.56 8.54
N PHE A 310 -7.25 3.90 8.36
CA PHE A 310 -6.77 5.24 8.04
C PHE A 310 -5.92 5.22 6.78
N GLY A 311 -5.92 6.34 6.05
CA GLY A 311 -5.01 6.58 4.94
C GLY A 311 -4.45 7.99 4.98
N GLN A 312 -3.24 8.17 4.51
CA GLN A 312 -2.64 9.49 4.29
C GLN A 312 -2.96 9.99 2.89
N ILE A 313 -3.21 11.28 2.75
CA ILE A 313 -3.58 11.89 1.48
C ILE A 313 -2.39 12.63 0.88
N TYR A 314 -2.00 12.23 -0.31
CA TYR A 314 -0.89 12.79 -1.07
C TYR A 314 -1.41 13.55 -2.29
N CYS A 315 -0.92 14.74 -2.52
CA CYS A 315 -1.28 15.51 -3.71
C CYS A 315 -0.67 14.93 -5.00
N GLN A 316 0.33 14.07 -4.89
CA GLN A 316 0.92 13.37 -6.02
C GLN A 316 0.96 11.88 -5.73
N LYS A 317 0.85 11.07 -6.79
CA LYS A 317 0.97 9.63 -6.65
C LYS A 317 2.32 9.28 -6.01
N GLN A 318 2.29 8.52 -4.93
CA GLN A 318 3.52 8.07 -4.30
C GLN A 318 4.25 7.12 -5.26
N ASN A 319 5.56 7.29 -5.37
CA ASN A 319 6.38 6.39 -6.16
C ASN A 319 6.35 5.02 -5.48
N THR A 320 5.54 4.13 -6.01
CA THR A 320 5.70 2.71 -5.81
C THR A 320 7.00 2.28 -6.49
N ILE A 321 7.59 1.19 -6.05
CA ILE A 321 8.75 0.59 -6.71
C ILE A 321 8.42 0.45 -8.20
N ASN A 322 9.26 1.01 -9.06
CA ASN A 322 9.06 0.90 -10.50
C ASN A 322 9.39 -0.53 -10.97
N LEU A 323 8.37 -1.35 -11.04
CA LEU A 323 8.47 -2.73 -11.48
C LEU A 323 8.34 -2.79 -13.00
N PRO A 324 9.11 -3.64 -13.69
CA PRO A 324 9.03 -3.76 -15.16
C PRO A 324 7.77 -4.51 -15.64
N PHE A 325 7.01 -5.11 -14.75
CA PHE A 325 5.79 -5.87 -15.02
C PHE A 325 4.75 -5.68 -13.92
N ASP A 326 3.55 -6.17 -14.17
CA ASP A 326 2.49 -6.25 -13.16
C ASP A 326 2.29 -7.70 -12.69
N LEU A 327 1.83 -7.86 -11.45
CA LEU A 327 1.49 -9.15 -10.86
C LEU A 327 0.05 -9.10 -10.33
N ILE A 328 -0.75 -10.06 -10.77
CA ILE A 328 -2.13 -10.26 -10.31
C ILE A 328 -2.23 -11.64 -9.66
N VAL A 329 -2.69 -11.64 -8.42
CA VAL A 329 -3.11 -12.86 -7.73
C VAL A 329 -4.62 -13.00 -7.88
N SER A 330 -5.07 -14.07 -8.52
CA SER A 330 -6.48 -14.37 -8.67
C SER A 330 -6.93 -15.17 -7.44
N LEU A 331 -7.53 -14.49 -6.47
CA LEU A 331 -8.09 -15.14 -5.28
C LEU A 331 -9.33 -15.95 -5.67
N HIS A 332 -9.51 -17.11 -5.06
CA HIS A 332 -10.73 -17.90 -5.28
C HIS A 332 -11.97 -17.08 -4.93
N GLU A 333 -13.07 -17.19 -5.71
CA GLU A 333 -14.30 -16.42 -5.50
C GLU A 333 -14.97 -16.66 -4.15
N ASN A 334 -14.69 -17.80 -3.53
CA ASN A 334 -15.17 -18.16 -2.20
C ASN A 334 -14.14 -17.93 -1.09
N GLU A 335 -13.10 -17.13 -1.35
CA GLU A 335 -12.13 -16.78 -0.33
C GLU A 335 -12.74 -15.89 0.74
N ASP A 336 -12.45 -16.20 2.00
CA ASP A 336 -12.94 -15.45 3.16
C ASP A 336 -11.82 -14.62 3.82
N TYR A 337 -10.56 -14.96 3.54
CA TYR A 337 -9.38 -14.29 4.08
C TYR A 337 -8.58 -13.68 2.95
N PHE A 338 -8.35 -12.39 3.02
CA PHE A 338 -7.78 -11.59 1.94
C PHE A 338 -6.36 -11.15 2.31
N PRO A 339 -5.54 -10.78 1.33
CA PRO A 339 -4.28 -10.15 1.63
C PRO A 339 -4.44 -8.97 2.59
N MET A 340 -3.53 -8.82 3.54
CA MET A 340 -3.53 -7.71 4.49
C MET A 340 -2.15 -7.12 4.70
N ASN A 341 -2.11 -5.94 5.30
CA ASN A 341 -0.89 -5.28 5.68
C ASN A 341 -0.28 -5.97 6.92
N ALA A 342 0.96 -6.41 6.84
CA ALA A 342 1.65 -7.04 7.96
C ALA A 342 1.76 -6.12 9.20
N VAL A 343 1.89 -4.82 9.00
CA VAL A 343 1.89 -3.84 10.10
C VAL A 343 0.57 -3.84 10.85
N ASP A 344 -0.53 -3.99 10.12
CA ASP A 344 -1.86 -4.03 10.73
C ASP A 344 -2.06 -5.33 11.52
N PHE A 345 -1.60 -6.46 11.01
CA PHE A 345 -1.57 -7.70 11.77
C PHE A 345 -0.79 -7.56 13.08
N ILE A 346 0.39 -6.93 13.05
CA ILE A 346 1.20 -6.68 14.24
C ILE A 346 0.44 -5.82 15.26
N LYS A 347 -0.18 -4.73 14.82
CA LYS A 347 -0.97 -3.84 15.68
C LYS A 347 -2.18 -4.53 16.32
N LEU A 348 -2.78 -5.44 15.57
CA LEU A 348 -3.96 -6.20 15.98
C LEU A 348 -3.60 -7.49 16.72
N SER A 349 -2.33 -7.70 17.03
CA SER A 349 -1.82 -8.89 17.72
C SER A 349 -1.26 -8.54 19.08
N ARG A 350 -1.29 -9.54 19.94
CA ARG A 350 -0.45 -9.59 21.13
C ARG A 350 0.92 -10.09 20.78
N PHE A 351 1.88 -9.61 21.51
CA PHE A 351 3.20 -10.15 21.50
C PHE A 351 3.36 -11.10 22.68
N ARG A 352 3.59 -12.37 22.40
CA ARG A 352 3.61 -13.43 23.42
C ARG A 352 4.91 -14.21 23.42
N GLN A 353 5.23 -14.78 24.58
CA GLN A 353 6.35 -15.69 24.75
C GLN A 353 5.82 -17.07 25.14
N HIS A 354 6.26 -18.11 24.40
CA HIS A 354 6.01 -19.51 24.74
C HIS A 354 7.11 -20.04 25.66
N VAL A 355 6.75 -20.79 26.69
CA VAL A 355 7.70 -21.45 27.60
C VAL A 355 7.72 -22.94 27.33
N ASN A 356 8.91 -23.53 27.29
CA ASN A 356 9.21 -24.92 26.86
C ASN A 356 8.48 -26.06 27.57
N ASN A 357 7.54 -25.80 28.46
CA ASN A 357 6.83 -26.82 29.23
C ASN A 357 5.32 -26.90 28.86
N GLY A 358 4.92 -26.39 27.74
CA GLY A 358 3.54 -26.43 27.29
C GLY A 358 2.57 -25.49 28.02
N THR A 359 3.06 -24.70 28.95
CA THR A 359 2.27 -23.66 29.59
C THR A 359 2.57 -22.34 28.94
N ASP A 360 1.57 -21.80 28.31
CA ASP A 360 1.58 -20.43 27.83
C ASP A 360 1.56 -19.48 29.02
N LEU A 361 2.64 -18.78 29.27
CA LEU A 361 2.75 -17.87 30.38
C LEU A 361 2.26 -16.45 30.06
N GLY A 362 1.71 -16.21 28.88
CA GLY A 362 1.09 -14.92 28.55
C GLY A 362 1.94 -13.69 28.88
N TYR A 363 3.23 -13.74 28.63
CA TYR A 363 4.12 -12.63 28.90
C TYR A 363 4.03 -11.59 27.79
N ASN A 364 3.51 -10.44 28.13
CA ASN A 364 3.72 -9.22 27.34
C ASN A 364 4.99 -8.52 27.82
N LYS A 365 6.10 -8.75 27.16
CA LYS A 365 7.31 -8.00 27.41
C LYS A 365 7.35 -6.76 26.50
N VAL A 366 6.39 -5.86 26.66
CA VAL A 366 6.42 -4.56 26.03
C VAL A 366 7.16 -3.61 26.98
N LEU A 367 8.17 -2.91 26.48
CA LEU A 367 8.91 -1.89 27.22
C LEU A 367 9.58 -2.36 28.53
N GLY A 368 9.99 -3.61 28.62
CA GLY A 368 10.69 -4.12 29.82
C GLY A 368 9.78 -4.45 31.01
N GLN A 369 8.48 -4.37 30.85
CA GLN A 369 7.51 -4.79 31.87
C GLN A 369 7.03 -6.20 31.61
N PHE A 370 7.10 -7.08 32.61
CA PHE A 370 6.47 -8.37 32.62
C PHE A 370 5.07 -8.21 33.17
N ILE A 371 4.05 -8.47 32.34
CA ILE A 371 2.70 -8.59 32.84
C ILE A 371 2.39 -10.08 32.92
N SER A 372 2.38 -10.64 34.12
CA SER A 372 1.86 -11.98 34.35
C SER A 372 0.34 -11.87 34.36
N GLY A 373 -0.30 -12.35 33.32
CA GLY A 373 -1.77 -12.49 33.28
C GLY A 373 -2.14 -13.96 33.32
N ASN A 374 -3.06 -14.34 34.19
CA ASN A 374 -3.80 -15.57 34.02
C ASN A 374 -4.43 -15.59 32.63
N SER A 375 -4.48 -16.75 32.02
CA SER A 375 -4.91 -17.04 30.65
C SER A 375 -6.32 -16.57 30.24
N GLN A 376 -6.98 -15.74 31.01
CA GLN A 376 -8.35 -15.27 30.77
C GLN A 376 -8.54 -13.74 30.72
N SER A 377 -7.53 -12.92 30.97
CA SER A 377 -7.64 -11.47 30.79
C SER A 377 -6.84 -11.03 29.56
N TYR A 378 -7.53 -10.90 28.47
CA TYR A 378 -6.96 -10.50 27.20
C TYR A 378 -6.89 -8.96 27.14
N GLU A 379 -5.77 -8.38 27.55
CA GLU A 379 -5.46 -7.00 27.22
C GLU A 379 -4.60 -6.99 25.95
N TYR A 380 -5.08 -6.32 24.91
CA TYR A 380 -4.35 -6.14 23.66
C TYR A 380 -3.54 -4.86 23.73
N TYR A 381 -2.26 -4.94 23.42
CA TYR A 381 -1.38 -3.79 23.45
C TYR A 381 -0.94 -3.43 22.05
N ASN A 382 -0.96 -2.15 21.77
CA ASN A 382 -0.38 -1.61 20.54
C ASN A 382 1.15 -1.77 20.60
N ILE A 383 1.66 -2.75 19.87
CA ILE A 383 3.10 -3.05 19.86
C ILE A 383 3.75 -2.07 18.87
N PRO A 384 4.67 -1.20 19.32
CA PRO A 384 5.44 -0.40 18.38
C PRO A 384 6.23 -1.34 17.45
N VAL A 385 5.95 -1.28 16.15
CA VAL A 385 6.55 -2.17 15.14
C VAL A 385 8.09 -2.16 15.20
N ALA A 386 8.67 -1.00 15.53
CA ALA A 386 10.11 -0.84 15.71
C ALA A 386 10.68 -1.69 16.87
N ILE A 387 9.89 -1.96 17.92
CA ILE A 387 10.33 -2.74 19.07
C ILE A 387 10.42 -4.22 18.72
N ILE A 388 9.54 -4.74 17.89
CA ILE A 388 9.57 -6.14 17.46
C ILE A 388 10.93 -6.46 16.85
N ASN A 389 11.42 -5.60 16.00
CA ASN A 389 12.69 -5.80 15.32
C ASN A 389 13.90 -5.66 16.28
N SER A 390 13.90 -4.68 17.15
CA SER A 390 15.03 -4.39 18.03
C SER A 390 15.19 -5.42 19.16
N TYR A 391 14.13 -6.02 19.63
CA TYR A 391 14.15 -6.88 20.81
C TYR A 391 14.44 -8.34 20.49
N TYR A 392 14.00 -8.86 19.33
CA TYR A 392 13.97 -10.29 19.06
C TYR A 392 14.88 -10.73 17.95
N CYS A 393 15.19 -9.87 17.01
CA CYS A 393 16.01 -10.28 15.89
C CYS A 393 17.47 -10.50 16.24
N LYS A 394 17.99 -9.90 17.32
CA LYS A 394 19.43 -10.04 17.63
C LYS A 394 19.83 -11.46 18.04
N GLU A 395 19.11 -12.09 18.91
CA GLU A 395 19.50 -13.43 19.40
C GLU A 395 18.91 -14.56 18.56
N GLN A 396 17.66 -14.43 18.16
CA GLN A 396 17.02 -15.44 17.34
C GLN A 396 17.51 -15.41 15.89
N HIS A 397 17.80 -14.21 15.34
CA HIS A 397 18.45 -14.12 14.04
C HIS A 397 19.80 -14.83 14.02
N LYS A 398 20.66 -14.65 15.01
CA LYS A 398 21.91 -15.40 15.13
C LYS A 398 21.67 -16.90 15.23
N ARG A 399 20.66 -17.29 15.97
CA ARG A 399 20.32 -18.70 16.21
C ARG A 399 19.78 -19.37 14.94
N LEU A 400 18.82 -18.76 14.27
CA LEU A 400 18.26 -19.25 13.01
C LEU A 400 19.29 -19.18 11.87
N TYR A 401 20.11 -18.15 11.84
CA TYR A 401 21.18 -18.01 10.86
C TYR A 401 22.28 -19.07 11.03
N ASN A 402 22.63 -19.39 12.25
CA ASN A 402 23.63 -20.42 12.56
C ASN A 402 23.12 -21.85 12.33
N LEU A 403 21.81 -22.06 12.29
CA LEU A 403 21.19 -23.36 12.00
C LEU A 403 21.09 -23.66 10.50
N ARG A 404 21.45 -22.71 9.67
CA ARG A 404 21.57 -22.94 8.22
C ARG A 404 22.86 -23.65 7.87
N PRO A 405 22.85 -24.44 6.84
CA PRO A 405 21.81 -24.85 5.89
C PRO A 405 21.12 -26.18 6.31
N TYR A 406 21.12 -26.47 7.57
CA TYR A 406 20.72 -27.78 8.11
C TYR A 406 19.21 -27.89 8.35
N GLY A 407 18.52 -26.77 8.26
CA GLY A 407 17.11 -26.80 8.43
C GLY A 407 16.46 -27.19 7.13
N GLY A 408 16.17 -28.43 6.96
CA GLY A 408 14.99 -28.75 6.22
C GLY A 408 13.79 -28.17 6.98
N ASP A 409 12.67 -28.10 6.31
CA ASP A 409 11.39 -27.63 6.82
C ASP A 409 11.09 -28.05 8.29
N MET A 410 11.49 -29.24 8.66
CA MET A 410 11.24 -29.81 9.99
C MET A 410 12.06 -29.17 11.12
N GLU A 411 13.31 -28.84 10.91
CA GLU A 411 14.13 -28.14 11.91
C GLU A 411 13.69 -26.69 12.03
N TYR A 412 13.23 -26.13 10.96
CA TYR A 412 12.75 -24.76 10.89
C TYR A 412 11.41 -24.62 11.62
N LYS A 413 10.48 -25.54 11.40
CA LYS A 413 9.25 -25.66 12.19
C LYS A 413 9.56 -25.94 13.66
N GLY A 414 10.55 -26.78 13.94
CA GLY A 414 11.07 -26.99 15.27
C GLY A 414 11.56 -25.70 15.92
N ASN A 415 12.21 -24.85 15.17
CA ASN A 415 12.68 -23.55 15.66
C ASN A 415 11.57 -22.50 15.78
N ALA A 416 10.58 -22.49 14.91
CA ALA A 416 9.38 -21.68 15.10
C ALA A 416 8.63 -22.09 16.36
N ARG A 417 8.49 -23.37 16.60
CA ARG A 417 7.94 -23.93 17.85
C ARG A 417 8.83 -23.65 19.07
N ASN A 418 10.12 -23.55 18.88
CA ASN A 418 11.11 -23.18 19.89
C ASN A 418 11.42 -21.69 19.93
N SER A 419 10.96 -20.91 18.95
CA SER A 419 11.02 -19.48 19.07
C SER A 419 10.08 -19.10 20.21
N ASN A 420 10.64 -18.64 21.30
CA ASN A 420 9.86 -18.33 22.48
C ASN A 420 8.88 -17.17 22.26
N TYR A 421 8.75 -16.65 21.01
CA TYR A 421 8.02 -15.44 20.74
C TYR A 421 7.14 -15.57 19.51
N PHE A 422 5.92 -15.05 19.60
CA PHE A 422 4.96 -15.08 18.52
C PHE A 422 3.97 -13.91 18.59
N LEU A 423 3.33 -13.63 17.48
CA LEU A 423 2.25 -12.67 17.34
C LEU A 423 0.92 -13.41 17.37
N GLN A 424 0.06 -13.10 18.32
CA GLN A 424 -1.27 -13.68 18.41
C GLN A 424 -2.32 -12.61 18.12
N PRO A 425 -3.03 -12.66 16.99
CA PRO A 425 -4.11 -11.74 16.72
C PRO A 425 -5.29 -11.98 17.66
N PHE A 426 -6.12 -10.97 17.84
CA PHE A 426 -7.30 -11.06 18.72
C PHE A 426 -8.44 -11.89 18.14
N ALA A 427 -8.42 -12.09 16.81
CA ALA A 427 -9.41 -12.84 16.04
C ALA A 427 -8.74 -13.36 14.76
N HIS A 428 -9.43 -14.21 14.01
CA HIS A 428 -9.05 -14.60 12.66
C HIS A 428 -9.24 -13.40 11.73
N LEU A 429 -8.18 -12.67 11.48
CA LEU A 429 -8.22 -11.41 10.74
C LEU A 429 -8.51 -11.66 9.26
N LYS A 430 -9.56 -11.00 8.76
CA LYS A 430 -10.07 -11.20 7.40
C LYS A 430 -9.25 -10.53 6.31
N GLY A 431 -8.38 -9.57 6.67
CA GLY A 431 -7.64 -8.79 5.69
C GLY A 431 -8.51 -7.78 4.92
N ASP A 432 -7.96 -7.28 3.82
CA ASP A 432 -8.61 -6.29 2.96
C ASP A 432 -9.45 -7.00 1.91
N TYR A 433 -10.77 -6.81 1.90
CA TYR A 433 -11.64 -7.47 0.94
C TYR A 433 -11.76 -6.72 -0.41
N ARG A 434 -11.20 -5.53 -0.53
CA ARG A 434 -11.17 -4.76 -1.78
C ARG A 434 -9.79 -4.83 -2.41
N PRO A 435 -9.69 -5.35 -3.64
CA PRO A 435 -8.44 -5.29 -4.39
C PRO A 435 -8.12 -3.84 -4.74
N ASN A 436 -6.86 -3.55 -4.91
CA ASN A 436 -6.30 -2.27 -5.37
C ASN A 436 -6.10 -1.21 -4.30
N GLY A 437 -4.86 -0.93 -4.01
CA GLY A 437 -4.38 0.27 -3.35
C GLY A 437 -4.23 0.20 -1.84
N ARG A 438 -4.82 -0.78 -1.14
CA ARG A 438 -4.78 -0.85 0.33
C ARG A 438 -3.75 -1.84 0.87
N THR A 439 -3.66 -3.00 0.25
CA THR A 439 -2.78 -4.07 0.70
C THR A 439 -1.34 -3.82 0.30
N CYS A 440 -0.44 -3.84 1.27
CA CYS A 440 0.98 -3.83 0.99
C CYS A 440 1.44 -5.22 0.56
N THR A 441 2.15 -5.27 -0.56
CA THR A 441 2.98 -6.39 -0.96
C THR A 441 4.42 -6.01 -0.68
N TYR A 442 5.22 -6.97 -0.26
CA TYR A 442 6.61 -6.74 0.08
C TYR A 442 7.49 -7.43 -0.94
N VAL A 443 8.46 -6.71 -1.49
CA VAL A 443 9.37 -7.27 -2.49
C VAL A 443 10.81 -7.21 -2.02
N ASN A 444 11.52 -8.31 -2.19
CA ASN A 444 12.97 -8.35 -2.14
C ASN A 444 13.49 -8.46 -3.57
N ILE A 445 14.32 -7.51 -4.00
CA ILE A 445 14.86 -7.48 -5.36
C ILE A 445 16.28 -8.01 -5.32
N LEU A 446 16.50 -9.12 -6.01
CA LEU A 446 17.75 -9.84 -6.04
C LEU A 446 18.36 -9.74 -7.46
N THR A 447 19.60 -9.29 -7.51
CA THR A 447 20.28 -9.03 -8.79
C THR A 447 21.55 -9.86 -8.94
N TYR A 448 21.51 -11.08 -8.47
CA TYR A 448 22.71 -11.90 -8.25
C TYR A 448 23.52 -12.20 -9.53
N GLU A 449 22.85 -12.57 -10.63
CA GLU A 449 23.54 -12.97 -11.85
C GLU A 449 23.83 -11.82 -12.82
N GLN A 450 23.57 -10.58 -12.44
CA GLN A 450 23.84 -9.42 -13.27
C GLN A 450 25.33 -9.23 -13.60
N LEU A 451 26.19 -9.82 -12.82
CA LEU A 451 27.63 -9.69 -12.96
C LEU A 451 28.20 -10.59 -14.05
N THR A 452 27.47 -11.59 -14.50
CA THR A 452 27.97 -12.62 -15.41
C THR A 452 27.23 -12.74 -16.73
N ASN A 453 26.04 -12.11 -16.85
CA ASN A 453 25.16 -12.30 -17.99
C ASN A 453 24.92 -10.97 -18.73
N PRO A 454 25.03 -10.97 -20.09
CA PRO A 454 24.75 -9.78 -20.93
C PRO A 454 23.37 -9.21 -20.74
N GLU A 455 22.42 -10.06 -20.42
CA GLU A 455 21.06 -9.65 -20.12
C GLU A 455 20.86 -9.77 -18.60
N SER A 456 20.91 -8.66 -17.91
CA SER A 456 20.74 -8.62 -16.45
C SER A 456 19.56 -9.45 -15.98
N ILE A 457 19.82 -10.51 -15.24
CA ILE A 457 18.78 -11.30 -14.57
C ILE A 457 18.44 -10.65 -13.24
N ILE A 458 17.18 -10.34 -13.06
CA ILE A 458 16.66 -9.78 -11.82
C ILE A 458 15.60 -10.73 -11.29
N TYR A 459 15.66 -11.02 -10.02
CA TYR A 459 14.64 -11.77 -9.31
C TYR A 459 13.85 -10.79 -8.45
N PHE A 460 12.53 -10.80 -8.61
CA PHE A 460 11.58 -10.04 -7.82
C PHE A 460 10.83 -11.02 -6.93
N ASP A 461 11.18 -11.08 -5.66
CA ASP A 461 10.60 -11.98 -4.68
C ASP A 461 9.51 -11.25 -3.90
N PHE A 462 8.26 -11.42 -4.31
CA PHE A 462 7.08 -10.80 -3.72
C PHE A 462 6.54 -11.66 -2.59
N TRP A 463 6.26 -11.03 -1.46
CA TRP A 463 5.64 -11.63 -0.30
C TRP A 463 4.27 -11.03 -0.05
N ILE A 464 3.29 -11.88 0.11
CA ILE A 464 1.88 -11.55 0.33
C ILE A 464 1.51 -12.11 1.69
N PHE A 465 0.89 -11.30 2.52
CA PHE A 465 0.49 -11.71 3.86
C PHE A 465 -1.03 -11.87 3.95
N PHE A 466 -1.48 -12.95 4.58
CA PHE A 466 -2.87 -13.20 4.95
C PHE A 466 -2.97 -13.35 6.46
N GLY A 467 -4.08 -12.90 7.05
CA GLY A 467 -4.25 -12.91 8.50
C GLY A 467 -4.53 -14.29 9.08
N TYR A 468 -5.02 -15.22 8.27
CA TYR A 468 -5.41 -16.57 8.69
C TYR A 468 -5.44 -17.52 7.50
N ASP A 469 -4.82 -18.68 7.65
CA ASP A 469 -4.97 -19.83 6.77
C ASP A 469 -6.13 -20.69 7.29
N TYR A 470 -7.12 -20.90 6.44
CA TYR A 470 -8.32 -21.66 6.77
C TYR A 470 -8.49 -22.86 5.84
N ALA A 471 -8.24 -24.04 6.34
CA ALA A 471 -8.42 -25.30 5.61
C ALA A 471 -9.91 -25.55 5.30
N LYS A 472 -10.47 -24.81 4.37
CA LYS A 472 -11.92 -24.68 4.12
C LYS A 472 -12.60 -25.94 3.60
N TRP A 473 -11.82 -26.78 2.90
CA TRP A 473 -12.39 -27.89 2.11
C TRP A 473 -12.03 -29.28 2.63
N ASN A 474 -11.35 -29.37 3.76
CA ASN A 474 -10.84 -30.61 4.30
C ASN A 474 -11.79 -31.24 5.29
N TYR A 475 -11.93 -32.59 5.22
CA TYR A 475 -12.65 -33.36 6.23
C TYR A 475 -12.05 -33.24 7.64
N ILE A 476 -10.80 -32.76 7.74
CA ILE A 476 -10.09 -32.50 9.00
C ILE A 476 -9.74 -31.02 9.10
N GLN A 477 -10.76 -30.18 9.04
CA GLN A 477 -10.67 -28.71 8.99
C GLN A 477 -9.81 -28.06 10.07
N ILE A 478 -9.52 -28.75 11.14
CA ILE A 478 -8.90 -28.19 12.33
C ILE A 478 -7.38 -28.40 12.36
N SER A 479 -6.82 -29.35 11.61
CA SER A 479 -5.43 -29.77 11.75
C SER A 479 -4.42 -28.96 10.94
N PHE A 480 -4.84 -28.14 9.99
CA PHE A 480 -3.95 -27.40 9.08
C PHE A 480 -4.09 -25.88 9.17
N SER A 481 -5.18 -25.38 9.75
CA SER A 481 -5.41 -23.95 9.90
C SER A 481 -4.42 -23.32 10.88
N HIS A 482 -3.97 -22.09 10.59
CA HIS A 482 -3.12 -21.30 11.47
C HIS A 482 -3.33 -19.80 11.25
N GLU A 483 -2.97 -19.04 12.25
CA GLU A 483 -2.96 -17.58 12.17
C GLU A 483 -1.72 -17.12 11.43
N GLY A 484 -1.89 -16.04 10.66
CA GLY A 484 -0.86 -15.49 9.82
C GLY A 484 -0.43 -16.47 8.73
N ASP A 485 -0.35 -16.00 7.52
CA ASP A 485 0.15 -16.81 6.41
C ASP A 485 0.94 -15.95 5.44
N TRP A 486 2.08 -16.47 5.00
CA TRP A 486 2.98 -15.80 4.08
C TRP A 486 3.13 -16.62 2.81
N GLU A 487 2.63 -16.09 1.71
CA GLU A 487 2.80 -16.66 0.39
C GLU A 487 3.75 -15.82 -0.45
N HIS A 488 4.44 -16.45 -1.38
CA HIS A 488 5.39 -15.73 -2.21
C HIS A 488 5.39 -16.13 -3.67
N VAL A 489 5.73 -15.16 -4.51
CA VAL A 489 5.98 -15.32 -5.95
C VAL A 489 7.35 -14.75 -6.25
N MET A 490 8.31 -15.57 -6.64
CA MET A 490 9.56 -15.07 -7.15
C MET A 490 9.58 -15.09 -8.66
N VAL A 491 9.66 -13.91 -9.26
CA VAL A 491 9.65 -13.71 -10.70
C VAL A 491 11.06 -13.51 -11.22
N LYS A 492 11.49 -14.36 -12.15
CA LYS A 492 12.75 -14.22 -12.89
C LYS A 492 12.54 -13.37 -14.13
N VAL A 493 13.31 -12.28 -14.24
CA VAL A 493 13.19 -11.30 -15.33
C VAL A 493 14.53 -11.11 -16.02
N ILE A 494 14.52 -11.08 -17.34
CA ILE A 494 15.65 -10.73 -18.19
C ILE A 494 15.21 -9.58 -19.12
N GLY A 495 15.89 -8.45 -19.08
CA GLY A 495 15.64 -7.32 -19.96
C GLY A 495 14.16 -6.89 -20.00
N ASN A 496 13.48 -6.73 -18.87
CA ASN A 496 12.05 -6.43 -18.74
C ASN A 496 11.07 -7.54 -19.17
N ARG A 497 11.56 -8.74 -19.47
CA ARG A 497 10.70 -9.89 -19.83
C ARG A 497 10.70 -10.92 -18.71
N ILE A 498 9.53 -11.38 -18.34
CA ILE A 498 9.36 -12.50 -17.42
C ILE A 498 9.80 -13.78 -18.13
N ILE A 499 10.75 -14.51 -17.53
CA ILE A 499 11.31 -15.77 -18.03
C ILE A 499 10.69 -16.96 -17.32
N GLY A 500 10.29 -16.78 -16.08
CA GLY A 500 9.65 -17.80 -15.27
C GLY A 500 9.39 -17.28 -13.86
N ALA A 501 8.76 -18.12 -13.06
CA ALA A 501 8.48 -17.80 -11.66
C ALA A 501 8.44 -19.05 -10.80
N TRP A 502 8.79 -18.89 -9.53
CA TRP A 502 8.52 -19.86 -8.46
C TRP A 502 7.27 -19.41 -7.73
N LEU A 503 6.38 -20.35 -7.44
CA LEU A 503 5.11 -20.10 -6.75
C LEU A 503 5.08 -20.93 -5.48
N SER A 504 4.83 -20.31 -4.33
CA SER A 504 4.78 -21.02 -3.05
C SER A 504 3.57 -21.95 -2.99
N GLN A 505 3.80 -23.19 -2.58
CA GLN A 505 2.80 -24.24 -2.43
C GLN A 505 3.11 -25.02 -1.15
N HIS A 506 2.55 -24.59 -0.04
CA HIS A 506 2.80 -25.21 1.28
C HIS A 506 4.29 -25.21 1.67
N THR A 507 4.96 -26.33 1.57
CA THR A 507 6.39 -26.50 1.88
C THR A 507 7.27 -26.43 0.64
N ASP A 508 6.67 -26.22 -0.54
CA ASP A 508 7.35 -26.27 -1.84
C ASP A 508 7.18 -24.94 -2.59
N ALA A 509 8.04 -24.72 -3.56
CA ALA A 509 7.91 -23.62 -4.51
C ALA A 509 8.41 -24.03 -5.89
N PRO A 510 7.60 -24.76 -6.66
CA PRO A 510 8.00 -25.23 -7.98
C PRO A 510 8.25 -24.07 -8.94
N TYR A 511 9.23 -24.25 -9.82
CA TYR A 511 9.54 -23.32 -10.90
C TYR A 511 8.66 -23.60 -12.11
N TYR A 512 8.14 -22.54 -12.70
CA TYR A 512 7.39 -22.55 -13.95
C TYR A 512 8.06 -21.64 -14.97
N ASP A 513 8.37 -22.17 -16.14
CA ASP A 513 8.82 -21.40 -17.30
C ASP A 513 7.73 -20.41 -17.75
N ALA A 514 8.14 -19.35 -18.44
CA ALA A 514 7.21 -18.37 -19.01
C ALA A 514 6.11 -19.00 -19.90
N SER A 515 6.42 -20.14 -20.56
CA SER A 515 5.46 -20.89 -21.39
C SER A 515 4.40 -21.64 -20.56
N GLN A 516 4.64 -21.84 -19.28
CA GLN A 516 3.75 -22.53 -18.35
C GLN A 516 2.94 -21.54 -17.49
N LEU A 517 3.26 -20.25 -17.60
CA LEU A 517 2.63 -19.18 -16.82
C LEU A 517 1.56 -18.46 -17.66
N GLU A 518 0.54 -17.94 -17.00
CA GLU A 518 -0.42 -17.04 -17.65
C GLU A 518 0.17 -15.62 -17.69
N LEU A 519 0.73 -15.27 -18.84
CA LEU A 519 1.30 -13.97 -19.14
C LEU A 519 0.38 -13.22 -20.11
N VAL A 520 -0.15 -12.10 -19.68
CA VAL A 520 -1.01 -11.24 -20.49
C VAL A 520 -0.41 -9.84 -20.62
N THR A 521 -0.77 -9.12 -21.68
CA THR A 521 -0.37 -7.72 -21.83
C THR A 521 -1.57 -6.83 -21.54
N ILE A 522 -1.49 -6.03 -20.49
CA ILE A 522 -2.53 -5.08 -20.09
C ILE A 522 -1.93 -3.67 -20.22
N ASN A 523 -2.57 -2.82 -21.02
CA ASN A 523 -2.11 -1.44 -21.26
C ASN A 523 -0.63 -1.34 -21.69
N GLY A 524 -0.17 -2.27 -22.55
CA GLY A 524 1.20 -2.31 -23.05
C GLY A 524 2.23 -2.87 -22.05
N ARG A 525 1.83 -3.33 -20.89
CA ARG A 525 2.67 -3.85 -19.82
C ARG A 525 2.47 -5.34 -19.66
N GLN A 526 3.57 -6.11 -19.56
CA GLN A 526 3.47 -7.54 -19.27
C GLN A 526 2.94 -7.74 -17.85
N THR A 527 1.98 -8.64 -17.71
CA THR A 527 1.31 -8.95 -16.45
C THR A 527 1.35 -10.46 -16.22
N LEU A 528 1.91 -10.87 -15.09
CA LEU A 528 1.85 -12.25 -14.62
C LEU A 528 0.56 -12.44 -13.82
N LYS A 529 -0.23 -13.45 -14.16
CA LYS A 529 -1.37 -13.88 -13.38
C LYS A 529 -1.09 -15.20 -12.71
N VAL A 530 -1.29 -15.27 -11.41
CA VAL A 530 -1.19 -16.49 -10.61
C VAL A 530 -2.51 -16.74 -9.88
N TYR A 531 -2.75 -17.98 -9.50
CA TYR A 531 -4.01 -18.40 -8.90
C TYR A 531 -3.80 -18.84 -7.47
N CYS A 532 -4.53 -18.24 -6.56
CA CYS A 532 -4.48 -18.50 -5.13
C CYS A 532 -5.57 -19.53 -4.77
N ALA A 533 -5.16 -20.57 -4.08
CA ALA A 533 -6.07 -21.61 -3.62
C ALA A 533 -6.97 -21.09 -2.48
N ALA A 534 -8.20 -21.60 -2.44
CA ALA A 534 -9.17 -21.22 -1.42
C ALA A 534 -8.71 -21.70 -0.03
N GLY A 535 -8.56 -20.76 0.89
CA GLY A 535 -8.27 -21.01 2.28
C GLY A 535 -6.80 -21.29 2.60
N SER A 536 -6.11 -22.10 1.81
CA SER A 536 -4.68 -22.43 2.01
C SER A 536 -3.73 -21.40 1.42
N HIS A 537 -4.24 -20.53 0.56
CA HIS A 537 -3.54 -19.47 -0.17
C HIS A 537 -2.38 -19.91 -1.07
N ALA A 538 -2.09 -21.21 -1.15
CA ALA A 538 -1.06 -21.77 -2.02
C ALA A 538 -1.23 -21.28 -3.47
N LEU A 539 -0.13 -20.96 -4.14
CA LEU A 539 -0.13 -20.28 -5.44
C LEU A 539 0.15 -21.24 -6.60
N TYR A 540 -0.67 -21.15 -7.62
CA TYR A 540 -0.62 -22.01 -8.80
C TYR A 540 -0.54 -21.20 -10.09
N ASN A 541 0.03 -21.83 -11.13
CA ASN A 541 0.17 -21.23 -12.45
C ASN A 541 -1.11 -21.24 -13.31
N LYS A 542 -2.13 -21.96 -12.87
CA LYS A 542 -3.42 -22.14 -13.58
C LYS A 542 -4.55 -22.47 -12.61
N PRO A 543 -5.81 -22.29 -13.02
CA PRO A 543 -6.94 -22.78 -12.25
C PRO A 543 -7.02 -24.31 -12.30
N GLY A 544 -7.51 -24.93 -11.22
CA GLY A 544 -7.65 -26.37 -11.13
C GLY A 544 -7.81 -26.91 -9.73
N THR A 545 -7.72 -28.23 -9.63
CA THR A 545 -7.68 -29.00 -8.39
C THR A 545 -6.33 -29.68 -8.30
N PHE A 546 -5.61 -29.44 -7.22
CA PHE A 546 -4.23 -29.89 -7.05
C PHE A 546 -4.14 -30.78 -5.81
N PRO A 547 -3.62 -32.01 -5.94
CA PRO A 547 -3.44 -32.88 -4.79
C PRO A 547 -2.31 -32.36 -3.89
N ILE A 548 -2.54 -32.36 -2.59
CA ILE A 548 -1.55 -32.00 -1.57
C ILE A 548 -1.21 -33.19 -0.67
N ALA A 549 -0.19 -33.04 0.16
CA ALA A 549 0.21 -34.08 1.09
C ALA A 549 -0.95 -34.41 2.08
N GLY A 550 -1.12 -35.70 2.37
CA GLY A 550 -2.20 -36.11 3.27
C GLY A 550 -3.50 -36.54 2.58
N GLY A 551 -3.54 -36.50 1.24
CA GLY A 551 -4.69 -36.97 0.46
C GLY A 551 -5.77 -35.93 0.26
N ASP A 552 -5.43 -34.69 0.45
CA ASP A 552 -6.28 -33.51 0.28
C ASP A 552 -6.01 -32.74 -1.00
N TYR A 553 -6.73 -31.66 -1.25
CA TYR A 553 -6.65 -30.90 -2.49
C TYR A 553 -6.73 -29.39 -2.27
N ASP A 554 -5.92 -28.66 -3.01
CA ASP A 554 -6.10 -27.22 -3.21
C ASP A 554 -6.99 -26.94 -4.43
N TYR A 555 -7.80 -25.92 -4.31
CA TYR A 555 -8.76 -25.50 -5.34
C TYR A 555 -8.51 -24.07 -5.77
N THR A 556 -8.18 -23.86 -7.03
CA THR A 556 -8.07 -22.53 -7.64
C THR A 556 -9.14 -22.34 -8.69
N SER A 557 -9.59 -21.10 -8.90
CA SER A 557 -10.72 -20.79 -9.75
C SER A 557 -10.35 -19.95 -10.97
N PRO A 558 -10.91 -20.23 -12.17
CA PRO A 558 -10.80 -19.34 -13.31
C PRO A 558 -11.62 -18.05 -13.14
N HIS A 559 -12.59 -18.04 -12.22
CA HIS A 559 -13.49 -16.92 -11.94
C HIS A 559 -13.05 -16.12 -10.69
N GLY A 560 -11.84 -16.36 -10.23
CA GLY A 560 -11.31 -15.72 -9.03
C GLY A 560 -11.26 -14.20 -9.11
N VAL A 561 -11.27 -13.56 -7.97
CA VAL A 561 -11.20 -12.09 -7.84
C VAL A 561 -9.76 -11.64 -8.11
N PRO A 562 -9.50 -10.82 -9.14
CA PRO A 562 -8.15 -10.37 -9.44
C PRO A 562 -7.66 -9.38 -8.39
N TRP A 563 -6.51 -9.68 -7.80
CA TRP A 563 -5.82 -8.83 -6.83
C TRP A 563 -4.51 -8.34 -7.41
N LYS A 564 -4.45 -7.06 -7.77
CA LYS A 564 -3.23 -6.46 -8.32
C LYS A 564 -2.28 -6.08 -7.19
N ILE A 565 -1.32 -6.94 -6.90
CA ILE A 565 -0.44 -6.79 -5.74
C ILE A 565 0.71 -5.81 -5.96
N THR A 566 1.02 -5.47 -7.20
CA THR A 566 2.12 -4.53 -7.53
C THR A 566 1.78 -3.06 -7.34
N SER A 567 0.51 -2.73 -7.07
CA SER A 567 0.07 -1.34 -6.92
C SER A 567 0.57 -0.65 -5.65
N THR A 568 0.88 -1.42 -4.61
CA THR A 568 1.31 -0.92 -3.29
C THR A 568 2.54 -1.68 -2.76
N THR A 569 3.49 -1.94 -3.63
CA THR A 569 4.68 -2.72 -3.29
C THR A 569 5.68 -1.88 -2.49
N LYS A 570 6.19 -2.46 -1.41
CA LYS A 570 7.27 -1.93 -0.59
C LYS A 570 8.48 -2.84 -0.62
N HIS A 571 9.68 -2.29 -0.42
CA HIS A 571 10.86 -3.14 -0.21
C HIS A 571 10.72 -3.89 1.12
N LEU A 572 10.86 -5.22 1.09
CA LEU A 572 10.76 -6.05 2.30
C LEU A 572 11.71 -5.57 3.39
N LEU A 573 12.97 -5.33 3.05
CA LEU A 573 13.99 -4.92 4.00
C LEU A 573 13.85 -3.45 4.47
N SER A 574 12.94 -2.67 3.87
CA SER A 574 12.60 -1.34 4.39
C SER A 574 11.61 -1.39 5.55
N GLU A 575 10.98 -2.54 5.75
CA GLU A 575 9.98 -2.68 6.79
C GLU A 575 10.64 -2.99 8.15
N PRO A 576 10.27 -2.27 9.22
CA PRO A 576 10.92 -2.41 10.52
C PRO A 576 10.70 -3.78 11.20
N TRP A 577 9.77 -4.58 10.70
CA TRP A 577 9.47 -5.93 11.18
C TRP A 577 10.13 -7.05 10.34
N ALA A 578 10.76 -6.72 9.22
CA ALA A 578 11.23 -7.69 8.23
C ALA A 578 12.15 -8.79 8.79
N LEU A 579 12.90 -8.47 9.83
CA LEU A 579 13.81 -9.40 10.51
C LEU A 579 13.21 -10.06 11.75
N PHE A 580 11.91 -9.94 11.96
CA PHE A 580 11.26 -10.60 13.08
C PHE A 580 11.38 -12.13 12.95
N ALA A 581 12.07 -12.75 13.90
CA ALA A 581 12.38 -14.18 13.88
C ALA A 581 11.35 -15.04 14.63
N GLY A 582 10.32 -14.43 15.19
CA GLY A 582 9.22 -15.13 15.85
C GLY A 582 8.16 -15.63 14.87
N ALA A 583 7.21 -16.40 15.39
CA ALA A 583 6.08 -16.87 14.59
C ALA A 583 5.04 -15.77 14.36
N TRP A 584 4.49 -15.75 13.17
CA TRP A 584 3.37 -14.90 12.77
C TRP A 584 2.06 -15.65 12.98
N GLY A 585 1.67 -15.82 14.22
CA GLY A 585 0.52 -16.56 14.64
C GLY A 585 0.82 -17.36 15.90
N GLU A 586 -0.21 -17.91 16.51
CA GLU A 586 -0.09 -18.70 17.73
C GLU A 586 0.83 -19.90 17.52
N VAL A 587 1.63 -20.22 18.53
CA VAL A 587 2.43 -21.44 18.55
C VAL A 587 1.54 -22.58 19.04
N GLY A 588 1.00 -23.36 18.10
CA GLY A 588 0.20 -24.54 18.40
C GLY A 588 1.03 -25.71 18.90
N GLY A 589 0.47 -26.50 19.78
CA GLY A 589 0.98 -27.82 20.13
C GLY A 589 0.23 -28.91 19.34
N GLU A 590 0.90 -30.00 18.98
CA GLU A 590 0.21 -31.16 18.42
C GLU A 590 -0.92 -31.62 19.37
N GLY A 591 -2.15 -31.62 18.88
CA GLY A 591 -3.33 -32.05 19.65
C GLY A 591 -3.95 -31.03 20.60
N ILE A 592 -3.50 -29.78 20.62
CA ILE A 592 -4.12 -28.73 21.43
C ILE A 592 -5.01 -27.89 20.53
N ILE A 593 -6.29 -27.85 20.82
CA ILE A 593 -7.23 -26.89 20.19
C ILE A 593 -6.97 -25.55 20.84
N SER A 594 -6.46 -24.60 20.04
CA SER A 594 -6.38 -23.19 20.46
C SER A 594 -7.79 -22.67 20.80
N PRO A 595 -7.93 -21.77 21.77
CA PRO A 595 -9.18 -21.05 21.99
C PRO A 595 -9.74 -20.35 20.75
N LEU A 596 -8.88 -20.05 19.76
CA LEU A 596 -9.24 -19.48 18.46
C LEU A 596 -9.43 -20.52 17.37
N GLY A 597 -9.31 -21.83 17.66
CA GLY A 597 -9.45 -22.91 16.69
C GLY A 597 -8.23 -23.15 15.80
N SER A 598 -7.11 -22.47 16.02
CA SER A 598 -5.85 -22.70 15.32
C SER A 598 -5.12 -23.89 15.93
N GLN A 599 -4.70 -24.84 15.10
CA GLN A 599 -3.96 -26.03 15.55
C GLN A 599 -2.50 -26.05 15.14
N ASN A 600 -2.14 -25.31 14.11
CA ASN A 600 -0.78 -25.22 13.65
C ASN A 600 -0.08 -23.96 14.15
N THR A 601 1.24 -24.06 14.24
CA THR A 601 2.06 -22.89 14.55
C THR A 601 2.05 -21.93 13.36
N GLY A 602 1.82 -20.65 13.62
CA GLY A 602 1.95 -19.60 12.63
C GLY A 602 3.34 -19.63 11.97
N PRO A 603 3.44 -19.21 10.70
CA PRO A 603 4.69 -19.28 9.94
C PRO A 603 5.74 -18.30 10.47
N LEU A 604 6.97 -18.52 10.06
CA LEU A 604 8.03 -17.53 10.19
C LEU A 604 7.84 -16.41 9.17
N GLY A 605 8.37 -15.23 9.50
CA GLY A 605 8.33 -14.11 8.58
C GLY A 605 9.14 -14.34 7.29
N PRO A 606 8.93 -13.51 6.24
CA PRO A 606 9.51 -13.70 4.90
C PRO A 606 11.02 -13.88 4.90
N TRP A 607 11.72 -13.13 5.74
CA TRP A 607 13.18 -13.21 5.80
C TRP A 607 13.71 -14.59 6.19
N PHE A 608 12.98 -15.30 7.02
CA PHE A 608 13.35 -16.65 7.49
C PHE A 608 12.68 -17.74 6.65
N LYS A 609 11.40 -17.56 6.26
CA LYS A 609 10.63 -18.52 5.46
C LYS A 609 11.25 -18.75 4.07
N ARG A 610 11.83 -17.73 3.46
CA ARG A 610 12.46 -17.84 2.13
C ARG A 610 13.53 -18.93 2.02
N PHE A 611 14.13 -19.34 3.11
CA PHE A 611 15.15 -20.36 3.12
C PHE A 611 14.61 -21.77 2.92
N ASP A 612 13.34 -21.95 3.12
CA ASP A 612 12.66 -23.22 2.92
C ASP A 612 12.47 -23.54 1.44
N TYR A 613 12.51 -22.51 0.58
CA TYR A 613 12.17 -22.63 -0.82
C TYR A 613 13.37 -22.58 -1.79
N TRP A 614 14.58 -22.38 -1.26
CA TRP A 614 15.74 -22.13 -2.12
C TRP A 614 16.90 -23.03 -1.78
N ASP A 615 17.18 -23.98 -2.65
CA ASP A 615 18.39 -24.80 -2.57
C ASP A 615 19.68 -24.02 -2.87
N ASN A 616 19.58 -22.76 -3.32
CA ASN A 616 20.73 -21.98 -3.75
C ASN A 616 21.16 -20.98 -2.71
N THR A 617 21.93 -21.44 -1.74
CA THR A 617 22.54 -20.60 -0.69
C THR A 617 23.43 -19.48 -1.23
N ALA A 618 23.88 -19.55 -2.49
CA ALA A 618 24.72 -18.55 -3.11
C ALA A 618 23.97 -17.23 -3.40
N LEU A 619 22.66 -17.28 -3.64
CA LEU A 619 21.81 -16.09 -3.82
C LEU A 619 21.69 -15.24 -2.55
N PHE A 620 22.01 -15.80 -1.40
CA PHE A 620 21.73 -15.22 -0.09
C PHE A 620 22.93 -15.18 0.84
N ASN A 621 24.16 -15.14 0.30
CA ASN A 621 25.34 -14.99 1.16
C ASN A 621 25.39 -13.58 1.77
N ILE A 622 24.61 -13.41 2.83
CA ILE A 622 24.31 -12.13 3.50
C ILE A 622 25.18 -11.90 4.72
N SER A 623 26.13 -12.80 5.00
CA SER A 623 26.98 -12.68 6.19
C SER A 623 27.73 -11.35 6.32
N SER A 624 27.89 -10.64 5.20
CA SER A 624 28.48 -9.29 5.16
C SER A 624 27.46 -8.15 5.31
N PHE A 625 26.15 -8.43 5.25
CA PHE A 625 25.13 -7.37 5.24
C PHE A 625 24.64 -6.93 6.61
N PHE A 626 24.80 -7.74 7.64
CA PHE A 626 24.18 -7.49 8.93
C PHE A 626 25.19 -7.29 10.08
N GLU A 627 25.96 -6.22 9.96
CA GLU A 627 26.33 -5.52 11.18
C GLU A 627 25.14 -4.60 11.54
N TYR A 628 24.37 -5.02 12.50
CA TYR A 628 23.21 -4.31 13.03
C TYR A 628 23.53 -2.85 13.35
N ASN A 629 22.68 -1.94 12.93
CA ASN A 629 22.65 -0.50 13.17
C ASN A 629 23.56 0.39 12.31
N LYS A 630 24.10 -0.08 11.19
CA LYS A 630 24.86 0.82 10.30
C LYS A 630 23.93 1.36 9.20
N LYS A 631 23.90 2.66 9.08
CA LYS A 631 23.23 3.39 8.00
C LYS A 631 24.09 3.34 6.75
N MET A 632 23.49 3.10 5.59
CA MET A 632 24.19 2.94 4.32
C MET A 632 23.71 3.96 3.30
N ILE A 633 24.57 4.34 2.38
CA ILE A 633 24.24 5.10 1.18
C ILE A 633 24.24 4.13 0.00
N ILE A 634 23.12 4.05 -0.70
CA ILE A 634 22.91 3.09 -1.80
C ILE A 634 22.48 3.80 -3.08
N PRO A 635 22.68 3.16 -4.26
CA PRO A 635 22.07 3.60 -5.50
C PRO A 635 20.54 3.60 -5.39
N ASN A 636 19.89 4.60 -5.97
CA ASN A 636 18.44 4.73 -5.99
C ASN A 636 17.90 4.72 -7.43
N GLU A 637 17.63 5.88 -8.02
CA GLU A 637 17.15 5.97 -9.40
C GLU A 637 18.29 5.78 -10.39
N ILE A 638 18.10 4.92 -11.40
CA ILE A 638 19.13 4.55 -12.37
C ILE A 638 18.87 5.26 -13.69
N TYR A 639 19.93 5.83 -14.27
CA TYR A 639 19.96 6.53 -15.54
C TYR A 639 20.96 5.89 -16.48
N ILE A 640 20.60 5.77 -17.73
CA ILE A 640 21.46 5.24 -18.80
C ILE A 640 22.00 6.41 -19.60
N SER A 641 23.31 6.41 -19.86
CA SER A 641 23.93 7.41 -20.73
C SER A 641 23.59 7.17 -22.20
N ASP A 642 23.74 8.20 -23.02
CA ASP A 642 23.80 7.99 -24.46
C ASP A 642 25.04 7.15 -24.81
N PRO A 643 25.00 6.32 -25.89
CA PRO A 643 26.15 5.59 -26.38
C PRO A 643 27.26 6.52 -26.88
N GLN A 644 28.51 6.18 -26.59
CA GLN A 644 29.70 6.86 -27.15
C GLN A 644 30.68 5.83 -27.67
N ILE A 645 31.48 6.22 -28.67
CA ILE A 645 32.58 5.41 -29.17
C ILE A 645 33.68 5.34 -28.11
N GLU A 646 34.13 4.12 -27.78
CA GLU A 646 35.05 3.87 -26.68
C GLU A 646 36.34 4.71 -26.79
N SER A 647 36.98 4.72 -27.96
CA SER A 647 38.24 5.41 -28.20
C SER A 647 38.22 6.92 -27.95
N ASN A 648 37.06 7.53 -27.78
CA ASN A 648 36.91 8.94 -27.45
C ASN A 648 35.64 9.15 -26.63
N SER A 649 35.60 8.58 -25.46
CA SER A 649 34.41 8.60 -24.60
C SER A 649 34.63 9.41 -23.32
N GLU A 650 33.61 10.15 -22.91
CA GLU A 650 33.55 10.79 -21.59
C GLU A 650 32.14 10.64 -21.00
N PHE A 651 32.06 9.87 -19.94
CA PHE A 651 30.83 9.60 -19.20
C PHE A 651 30.91 10.19 -17.80
N VAL A 652 30.02 11.11 -17.49
CA VAL A 652 29.93 11.74 -16.16
C VAL A 652 28.45 11.81 -15.77
N GLY A 653 28.12 11.34 -14.58
CA GLY A 653 26.78 11.51 -14.02
C GLY A 653 26.46 12.98 -13.78
N ALA A 654 25.19 13.33 -13.77
CA ALA A 654 24.72 14.62 -13.32
C ALA A 654 25.12 14.88 -11.84
N ASP A 655 24.87 16.08 -11.34
CA ASP A 655 25.19 16.42 -9.96
C ASP A 655 24.58 15.41 -8.98
N ASN A 656 25.41 14.99 -8.01
CA ASN A 656 25.04 13.99 -7.00
C ASN A 656 24.69 12.60 -7.53
N MET A 657 25.15 12.24 -8.72
CA MET A 657 25.08 10.88 -9.24
C MET A 657 26.41 10.17 -9.20
N VAL A 658 26.36 8.85 -9.05
CA VAL A 658 27.52 7.95 -9.09
C VAL A 658 27.42 7.01 -10.28
N MET A 659 28.54 6.61 -10.82
CA MET A 659 28.58 5.57 -11.85
C MET A 659 28.42 4.20 -11.19
N ILE A 660 27.47 3.41 -11.68
CA ILE A 660 27.15 2.10 -11.12
C ILE A 660 27.23 0.96 -12.14
N GLY A 661 27.49 1.25 -13.38
CA GLY A 661 27.59 0.23 -14.41
C GLY A 661 28.19 0.72 -15.71
N ARG A 662 28.66 -0.23 -16.50
CA ARG A 662 29.22 -0.01 -17.85
C ARG A 662 28.90 -1.23 -18.73
N LYS A 663 28.64 -0.97 -19.98
CA LYS A 663 28.56 -1.95 -21.07
C LYS A 663 29.42 -1.46 -22.20
N HIS A 664 30.26 -2.33 -22.73
CA HIS A 664 31.05 -2.08 -23.96
C HIS A 664 30.79 -3.20 -24.98
N THR A 665 30.74 -2.86 -26.23
CA THR A 665 30.50 -3.80 -27.33
C THR A 665 31.44 -3.50 -28.48
N GLY A 666 32.22 -4.47 -28.91
CA GLY A 666 33.14 -4.32 -30.03
C GLY A 666 34.58 -4.04 -29.57
N ASP A 667 35.29 -3.35 -30.42
CA ASP A 667 36.66 -2.89 -30.21
C ASP A 667 36.69 -1.40 -29.76
N GLU A 668 37.82 -0.75 -29.84
CA GLU A 668 37.95 0.67 -29.51
C GLU A 668 37.02 1.60 -30.30
N ASN A 669 36.51 1.14 -31.41
CA ASN A 669 35.47 1.83 -32.20
C ASN A 669 34.06 1.39 -31.86
N GLY A 670 33.93 0.47 -30.91
CA GLY A 670 32.66 -0.01 -30.43
C GLY A 670 31.95 0.96 -29.47
N GLU A 671 30.70 0.69 -29.23
CA GLU A 671 29.87 1.52 -28.39
C GLU A 671 30.03 1.17 -26.90
N THR A 672 30.20 2.21 -26.10
CA THR A 672 30.11 2.13 -24.65
C THR A 672 28.90 2.90 -24.12
N VAL A 673 28.27 2.33 -23.10
CA VAL A 673 27.14 2.91 -22.38
C VAL A 673 27.41 2.76 -20.88
N CYS A 674 27.13 3.81 -20.11
CA CYS A 674 27.29 3.80 -18.66
C CYS A 674 25.95 3.94 -17.92
N LEU A 675 25.88 3.34 -16.74
CA LEU A 675 24.78 3.50 -15.81
C LEU A 675 25.19 4.43 -14.68
N PHE A 676 24.31 5.36 -14.36
CA PHE A 676 24.44 6.29 -13.23
C PHE A 676 23.27 6.14 -12.31
N ALA A 677 23.45 6.47 -11.04
CA ALA A 677 22.36 6.47 -10.08
C ALA A 677 22.43 7.68 -9.15
N THR A 678 21.26 8.17 -8.77
CA THR A 678 21.11 8.99 -7.59
C THR A 678 21.38 8.15 -6.34
N LEU A 679 21.55 8.79 -5.21
CA LEU A 679 21.86 8.12 -3.94
C LEU A 679 20.73 8.31 -2.94
N GLN A 680 20.50 7.28 -2.13
CA GLN A 680 19.65 7.39 -0.94
C GLN A 680 20.36 6.79 0.27
N ALA A 681 20.02 7.34 1.45
CA ALA A 681 20.45 6.78 2.71
C ALA A 681 19.39 5.80 3.24
N ILE A 682 19.83 4.66 3.73
CA ILE A 682 18.99 3.66 4.35
C ILE A 682 19.61 3.16 5.66
N VAL A 683 18.77 2.71 6.59
CA VAL A 683 19.25 1.83 7.68
C VAL A 683 19.43 0.41 7.15
N SER A 684 20.12 -0.44 7.89
CA SER A 684 20.35 -1.85 7.51
C SER A 684 19.06 -2.66 7.28
N SER A 685 17.92 -2.20 7.77
CA SER A 685 16.60 -2.75 7.43
C SER A 685 16.05 -2.29 6.08
N GLY A 686 16.78 -1.45 5.33
CA GLY A 686 16.35 -0.88 4.06
C GLY A 686 15.46 0.36 4.17
N LEU A 687 15.15 0.81 5.38
CA LEU A 687 14.33 2.01 5.59
C LEU A 687 15.09 3.26 5.16
N GLY A 688 14.51 4.06 4.29
CA GLY A 688 15.07 5.35 3.88
C GLY A 688 15.26 6.28 5.07
N ILE A 689 16.46 6.87 5.16
CA ILE A 689 16.75 7.88 6.16
C ILE A 689 16.67 9.25 5.48
N PHE A 690 15.92 10.16 6.09
CA PHE A 690 15.88 11.55 5.64
C PHE A 690 17.22 12.23 5.94
N GLY A 691 17.77 12.87 4.94
CA GLY A 691 18.99 13.63 5.05
C GLY A 691 19.49 14.07 3.68
N SER A 692 20.32 15.09 3.66
CA SER A 692 20.94 15.57 2.42
C SER A 692 22.15 14.72 2.08
N ILE A 693 22.20 14.19 0.86
CA ILE A 693 23.39 13.55 0.30
C ILE A 693 24.02 14.51 -0.68
N SER A 694 25.30 14.74 -0.54
CA SER A 694 26.06 15.54 -1.47
C SER A 694 27.38 14.86 -1.84
N ILE A 695 27.84 15.10 -3.05
CA ILE A 695 29.12 14.62 -3.56
C ILE A 695 30.05 15.80 -3.65
N VAL A 696 31.20 15.71 -2.97
CA VAL A 696 32.16 16.81 -2.87
C VAL A 696 33.55 16.34 -3.26
N ASN A 697 34.49 17.30 -3.37
CA ASN A 697 35.89 17.04 -3.72
C ASN A 697 36.02 16.24 -5.02
N THR A 698 35.15 16.56 -5.98
CA THR A 698 35.18 15.88 -7.29
C THR A 698 36.41 16.25 -8.07
N LYS A 699 37.07 15.29 -8.65
CA LYS A 699 38.22 15.48 -9.51
C LYS A 699 38.35 14.34 -10.52
N TRP A 700 39.03 14.62 -11.63
CA TRP A 700 39.58 13.57 -12.48
C TRP A 700 40.90 13.11 -11.84
N ASP A 701 41.03 11.79 -11.69
CA ASP A 701 42.28 11.22 -11.16
C ASP A 701 43.32 11.04 -12.28
N ASN A 702 44.50 10.60 -11.94
CA ASN A 702 45.59 10.46 -12.91
C ASN A 702 45.24 9.48 -14.03
N PRO A 703 45.63 9.74 -15.29
CA PRO A 703 45.40 8.81 -16.38
C PRO A 703 46.23 7.53 -16.18
N ILE A 704 45.58 6.41 -16.49
CA ILE A 704 46.23 5.10 -16.45
C ILE A 704 46.15 4.46 -17.85
N LYS A 705 47.13 3.65 -18.20
CA LYS A 705 47.11 2.91 -19.47
C LYS A 705 46.04 1.81 -19.40
N GLU A 706 45.18 1.69 -20.45
CA GLU A 706 44.03 0.77 -20.41
C GLU A 706 44.49 -0.68 -20.34
N SER A 707 45.39 -1.13 -21.20
CA SER A 707 45.70 -2.55 -21.42
C SER A 707 46.35 -3.30 -20.24
N ASP A 708 46.86 -2.61 -19.24
CA ASP A 708 47.38 -3.22 -18.00
C ASP A 708 47.10 -2.29 -16.81
N SER A 709 45.86 -2.06 -16.54
CA SER A 709 45.42 -1.11 -15.51
C SER A 709 44.87 -1.79 -14.29
N SER A 710 45.30 -1.32 -13.14
CA SER A 710 44.68 -1.60 -11.84
C SER A 710 44.38 -0.26 -11.18
N TYR A 711 43.13 0.17 -11.29
CA TYR A 711 42.70 1.42 -10.69
C TYR A 711 41.98 1.17 -9.39
N TYR A 712 42.36 1.87 -8.37
CA TYR A 712 41.70 1.90 -7.06
C TYR A 712 41.45 3.37 -6.71
N ALA A 713 40.21 3.74 -6.48
CA ALA A 713 39.91 5.07 -5.97
C ALA A 713 40.57 5.24 -4.60
N PRO A 714 41.10 6.43 -4.29
CA PRO A 714 41.68 6.71 -2.97
C PRO A 714 40.63 6.50 -1.85
N ASP A 715 41.09 6.27 -0.65
CA ASP A 715 40.24 6.03 0.51
C ASP A 715 39.17 7.12 0.67
N GLY A 716 37.93 6.66 0.81
CA GLY A 716 36.74 7.51 0.97
C GLY A 716 36.20 8.08 -0.34
N TYR A 717 36.74 7.69 -1.51
CA TYR A 717 36.21 8.10 -2.82
C TYR A 717 35.47 6.99 -3.51
N VAL A 718 34.49 7.39 -4.33
CA VAL A 718 33.72 6.53 -5.24
C VAL A 718 33.84 7.05 -6.66
N ILE A 719 33.58 6.19 -7.65
CA ILE A 719 33.67 6.54 -9.07
C ILE A 719 32.37 7.24 -9.50
N LEU A 720 32.49 8.41 -10.10
CA LEU A 720 31.45 9.26 -10.62
C LEU A 720 31.35 9.25 -12.14
N GLY A 721 32.44 8.83 -12.79
CA GLY A 721 32.55 8.85 -14.24
C GLY A 721 33.83 8.25 -14.75
N ARG A 722 33.91 8.06 -16.06
CA ARG A 722 35.08 7.56 -16.76
C ARG A 722 35.25 8.30 -18.08
N ARG A 723 36.47 8.56 -18.47
CA ARG A 723 36.77 8.95 -19.83
C ARG A 723 37.95 8.11 -20.36
N HIS A 724 37.89 7.84 -21.64
CA HIS A 724 38.90 7.06 -22.34
C HIS A 724 39.30 7.75 -23.65
N THR A 725 40.57 7.66 -24.00
CA THR A 725 41.09 8.18 -25.28
C THR A 725 42.11 7.22 -25.85
N GLY A 726 41.97 6.90 -27.13
CA GLY A 726 42.87 6.01 -27.87
C GLY A 726 42.30 4.58 -27.97
N ASP A 727 43.14 3.66 -28.38
CA ASP A 727 42.91 2.24 -28.42
C ASP A 727 43.19 1.57 -27.05
N GLU A 728 43.28 0.26 -27.01
CA GLU A 728 43.67 -0.50 -25.81
C GLU A 728 45.01 -0.07 -25.19
N ASN A 729 45.85 0.63 -25.96
CA ASN A 729 47.08 1.29 -25.47
C ASN A 729 46.82 2.73 -25.00
N GLY A 730 45.63 3.21 -25.15
CA GLY A 730 45.20 4.54 -24.71
C GLY A 730 45.12 4.71 -23.21
N TYR A 731 44.58 5.85 -22.82
CA TYR A 731 44.52 6.23 -21.42
C TYR A 731 43.09 6.36 -20.93
N THR A 732 42.83 5.73 -19.81
CA THR A 732 41.61 5.87 -19.05
C THR A 732 41.80 6.75 -17.81
N GLN A 733 40.81 7.59 -17.52
CA GLN A 733 40.76 8.35 -16.27
C GLN A 733 39.40 8.15 -15.62
N TYR A 734 39.38 8.19 -14.29
CA TYR A 734 38.18 8.12 -13.52
C TYR A 734 37.88 9.45 -12.83
N LYS A 735 36.66 9.91 -12.92
CA LYS A 735 36.16 11.00 -12.10
C LYS A 735 35.73 10.41 -10.77
N ILE A 736 36.18 10.99 -9.69
CA ILE A 736 35.93 10.50 -8.34
C ILE A 736 35.39 11.60 -7.44
N GLY A 737 34.73 11.25 -6.37
CA GLY A 737 34.20 12.17 -5.37
C GLY A 737 33.96 11.49 -4.03
N LYS A 738 33.87 12.31 -2.98
CA LYS A 738 33.51 11.86 -1.64
C LYS A 738 32.05 12.12 -1.37
N ILE A 739 31.36 11.15 -0.76
CA ILE A 739 29.97 11.27 -0.37
C ILE A 739 29.88 11.82 1.06
N LEU A 740 29.04 12.83 1.23
CA LEU A 740 28.64 13.33 2.54
C LEU A 740 27.16 13.02 2.78
N PHE A 741 26.82 12.67 4.00
CA PHE A 741 25.46 12.61 4.48
C PHE A 741 25.25 13.66 5.58
N ASN A 742 24.30 14.58 5.41
CA ASN A 742 24.10 15.74 6.29
C ASN A 742 25.40 16.52 6.56
N ASN A 743 26.22 16.71 5.50
CA ASN A 743 27.53 17.37 5.55
C ASN A 743 28.63 16.61 6.35
N VAL A 744 28.37 15.36 6.75
CA VAL A 744 29.38 14.51 7.41
C VAL A 744 29.95 13.49 6.41
N PRO A 745 31.27 13.32 6.34
CA PRO A 745 31.87 12.32 5.46
C PRO A 745 31.39 10.91 5.78
N THR A 746 31.15 10.15 4.70
CA THR A 746 30.79 8.74 4.81
C THR A 746 32.07 7.87 4.79
N GLU A 747 31.95 6.67 5.32
CA GLU A 747 32.98 5.64 5.29
C GLU A 747 32.76 4.75 4.05
N VAL A 748 33.76 4.62 3.21
CA VAL A 748 33.77 3.73 2.04
C VAL A 748 34.53 2.45 2.42
N ILE A 749 33.82 1.33 2.51
CA ILE A 749 34.36 0.05 2.97
C ILE A 749 34.42 -0.92 1.78
N PRO A 750 35.62 -1.27 1.31
CA PRO A 750 35.78 -2.25 0.25
C PRO A 750 35.14 -3.59 0.63
N ILE A 751 34.42 -4.19 -0.30
CA ILE A 751 33.83 -5.52 -0.10
C ILE A 751 34.98 -6.55 -0.24
N GLN A 752 35.38 -7.09 0.90
CA GLN A 752 36.36 -8.19 0.96
C GLN A 752 35.63 -9.53 0.88
N ASN A 753 36.20 -10.49 0.15
CA ASN A 753 35.68 -11.87 0.03
C ASN A 753 34.31 -12.02 -0.65
N GLN A 754 33.89 -11.10 -1.50
CA GLN A 754 32.93 -11.48 -2.51
C GLN A 754 33.57 -12.55 -3.42
N LEU A 755 32.78 -13.53 -3.86
CA LEU A 755 33.14 -14.55 -4.85
C LEU A 755 34.12 -13.99 -5.88
N PRO A 756 35.09 -14.77 -6.33
CA PRO A 756 36.19 -14.29 -7.14
C PRO A 756 35.66 -13.33 -8.18
N TYR A 757 36.26 -12.16 -8.23
CA TYR A 757 36.07 -11.14 -9.24
C TYR A 757 35.58 -11.79 -10.54
N GLN A 758 34.33 -11.50 -10.94
CA GLN A 758 33.81 -12.20 -12.12
C GLN A 758 34.55 -11.71 -13.36
N GLU A 759 35.29 -12.58 -13.93
CA GLU A 759 35.99 -12.36 -15.20
C GLU A 759 34.94 -12.25 -16.33
N TYR A 760 34.97 -11.17 -17.04
CA TYR A 760 34.26 -11.04 -18.29
C TYR A 760 35.17 -10.38 -19.32
N ALA A 761 34.97 -10.71 -20.59
CA ALA A 761 35.65 -10.02 -21.66
C ALA A 761 35.17 -8.57 -21.73
N GLU A 762 36.11 -7.64 -21.92
CA GLU A 762 35.80 -6.22 -22.00
C GLU A 762 34.68 -5.93 -22.99
N ASN A 763 34.79 -6.52 -24.17
CA ASN A 763 33.87 -6.32 -25.30
C ASN A 763 32.65 -7.26 -25.33
N ALA A 764 32.34 -7.92 -24.24
CA ALA A 764 31.28 -8.92 -24.21
C ALA A 764 29.85 -8.36 -24.43
N GLY A 765 29.70 -7.07 -24.52
CA GLY A 765 28.38 -6.43 -24.69
C GLY A 765 27.47 -6.59 -23.48
N VAL A 766 28.05 -6.84 -22.31
CA VAL A 766 27.36 -7.10 -21.07
C VAL A 766 27.32 -5.84 -20.22
N PHE A 767 26.15 -5.54 -19.62
CA PHE A 767 26.14 -4.58 -18.53
C PHE A 767 26.76 -5.19 -17.30
N PHE A 768 27.93 -4.70 -16.95
CA PHE A 768 28.46 -4.87 -15.62
C PHE A 768 27.95 -3.73 -14.72
N ARG A 769 27.34 -4.05 -13.62
CA ARG A 769 26.92 -3.05 -12.63
C ARG A 769 27.22 -3.49 -11.20
N THR A 770 27.19 -2.51 -10.30
CA THR A 770 27.32 -2.75 -8.86
C THR A 770 26.15 -3.55 -8.32
N THR A 771 26.35 -4.20 -7.19
CA THR A 771 25.24 -4.74 -6.41
C THR A 771 24.32 -3.59 -5.94
N PRO A 772 23.07 -3.85 -5.59
CA PRO A 772 22.11 -2.81 -5.15
C PRO A 772 22.57 -1.97 -3.96
N TYR A 773 23.56 -2.47 -3.22
CA TYR A 773 24.04 -1.87 -1.97
C TYR A 773 25.49 -1.43 -2.01
N SER A 774 26.07 -1.37 -3.19
CA SER A 774 27.47 -1.02 -3.35
C SER A 774 27.70 0.00 -4.45
N LEU A 775 28.83 0.66 -4.42
CA LEU A 775 29.29 1.63 -5.41
C LEU A 775 30.63 1.21 -5.98
N PHE A 776 30.93 1.63 -7.19
CA PHE A 776 32.25 1.39 -7.79
C PHE A 776 33.35 2.17 -7.07
N THR A 777 34.44 1.48 -6.79
CA THR A 777 35.66 2.03 -6.22
C THR A 777 36.90 1.68 -7.01
N GLY A 778 36.78 0.87 -8.05
CA GLY A 778 37.92 0.54 -8.86
C GLY A 778 37.62 -0.40 -10.02
N ARG A 779 38.63 -0.60 -10.86
CA ARG A 779 38.58 -1.52 -12.01
C ARG A 779 39.98 -2.07 -12.26
N ILE A 780 40.08 -3.33 -12.53
CA ILE A 780 41.29 -4.01 -12.99
C ILE A 780 41.00 -4.55 -14.39
N HIS A 781 41.85 -4.19 -15.36
CA HIS A 781 41.74 -4.68 -16.71
C HIS A 781 43.11 -5.19 -17.17
N LYS A 782 43.10 -6.31 -17.89
CA LYS A 782 44.30 -6.91 -18.45
C LYS A 782 44.05 -7.40 -19.88
N GLY A 783 44.88 -6.92 -20.80
CA GLY A 783 44.78 -7.31 -22.19
C GLY A 783 44.16 -6.23 -23.07
N ASP A 784 43.75 -6.65 -24.24
CA ASP A 784 43.00 -5.86 -25.21
C ASP A 784 41.50 -5.87 -24.86
N GLU A 785 40.67 -5.43 -25.78
CA GLU A 785 39.16 -5.44 -25.59
C GLU A 785 38.57 -6.84 -25.38
N LYS A 786 39.35 -7.89 -25.64
CA LYS A 786 38.99 -9.29 -25.31
C LYS A 786 39.56 -9.67 -23.93
N GLY A 787 40.24 -8.76 -23.30
CA GLY A 787 40.87 -8.97 -22.00
C GLY A 787 39.86 -9.08 -20.89
N VAL A 788 40.37 -9.55 -19.76
CA VAL A 788 39.56 -9.80 -18.59
C VAL A 788 39.46 -8.55 -17.74
N THR A 789 38.23 -8.19 -17.38
CA THR A 789 37.94 -7.04 -16.52
C THR A 789 37.29 -7.44 -15.21
N TYR A 790 37.75 -6.81 -14.14
CA TYR A 790 37.20 -6.95 -12.79
C TYR A 790 36.83 -5.56 -12.29
N ASN A 791 35.64 -5.44 -11.69
CA ASN A 791 35.24 -4.19 -11.05
C ASN A 791 35.23 -4.32 -9.54
N LEU A 792 35.74 -3.31 -8.87
CA LEU A 792 35.84 -3.26 -7.43
C LEU A 792 34.69 -2.43 -6.87
N GLN A 793 34.13 -2.91 -5.80
CA GLN A 793 32.94 -2.32 -5.16
C GLN A 793 33.17 -2.08 -3.67
N ALA A 794 32.47 -1.11 -3.13
CA ALA A 794 32.46 -0.82 -1.71
C ALA A 794 31.05 -0.54 -1.21
N VAL A 795 30.81 -0.84 0.05
CA VAL A 795 29.64 -0.36 0.79
C VAL A 795 29.98 1.02 1.35
N VAL A 796 29.06 1.96 1.22
CA VAL A 796 29.21 3.31 1.79
C VAL A 796 28.33 3.43 3.02
N ARG A 797 28.93 3.79 4.13
CA ARG A 797 28.25 3.90 5.44
C ARG A 797 28.27 5.32 5.96
N THR A 798 27.24 5.70 6.69
CA THR A 798 27.22 6.94 7.47
C THR A 798 27.16 6.65 8.95
N THR A 799 27.85 7.48 9.72
CA THR A 799 27.93 7.35 11.18
C THR A 799 26.87 8.16 11.91
N ILE A 800 26.07 8.96 11.18
CA ILE A 800 25.04 9.84 11.76
C ILE A 800 23.64 9.51 11.29
#